data_a11043bb56b2cd1307f8056b99f301b3
#
_entry.id   a11043bb56b2cd1307f8056b99f301b3
#
_cell.length_a   1.000
_cell.length_b   1.000
_cell.length_c   1.000
_cell.angle_alpha   90.00
_cell.angle_beta   90.00
_cell.angle_gamma   90.00
#
_symmetry.space_group_name_H-M   'P 1'
#
loop_
_entity.id
_entity.type
_entity.pdbx_description
1 polymer ?
#
loop_
_entity_poly.entity_id
_entity_poly.type
_entity_poly.pdbx_seq_one_letter_code
_entity_poly.pdbx_strand_id
1 'polypeptide(L)'
;MNALAGAVPPALGGASRLRFLNLSNNALSGAIPDELRGLKGLQELQISGNNLTGALPGWLAGLPGLRVLSAYENALSGPIPPGLGLSSELQVLNLHSNSLEGSIPSSLFERGNLQVLILTLNRLNGTIPDTIGRCRGLSNVRIGDNLLSGAIPASVGDAASLTYFEASTNDLSGGIPAQLAQCANLTLLNLAYNRLAGEVPDVLGELRSLQELIVSGNGLGGEFPRSILRCRNLSKLDLSYNAFRGDLPENICNGSRLQFLVLDHNEFSGGIPAGIGGCTRLLELQLGSNNLSGEIPAEIGKVKSLQIALNLSSNHFTGPLPRELGRLDKLVVLDLSRNEISGQIPGDMRGMLSLIEVNLSNNRLAGAIPVFGPFQKSAASSFSGNAELCGDPLTVDCGSSIYGSSYGTETDHRGISYRVALAVVGSCVLIFSLVSLLVALFMWRERQEKEEEEAKKKAAEVAVAAAAPQVVASAVFVESLQQAIDFQSCVKATFKDENEVGDGTFSTTYRAVMPSGTVVSVKKLKSVDRAVVQQRTKVVRELERLAHIGHENLVRPIGYVLYDDVALLLHQHLANGTLLQLLHDNGERRKADWPRLLSIAVDVAQGLAFLHQVATVHLDVCSGNVFLDSRYNALLGEVEISRLLDPTKGTASISAVAGSFGYIPPEYAYTMRVTVPGNVYSFGVVLLEILTSKLPAVDEAFGEGVDLVKWVHAAPARGETPEQIMDPRLSAVSFAWRRQMLAVLRVAMLCTERAPAKRPRMKKVVEMLQEARDS
;
A
#
# COMPACT_ATOMS: atom_id res chain seq x y z
N MET A 1 5.95 28.61 3.24
CA MET A 1 7.13 28.46 2.37
C MET A 1 7.37 29.81 1.72
N ASN A 2 8.60 30.31 1.77
CA ASN A 2 9.00 31.52 1.06
C ASN A 2 9.91 31.13 -0.10
N ALA A 3 10.19 32.06 -1.02
CA ALA A 3 11.09 31.82 -2.15
C ALA A 3 12.43 32.57 -1.94
N LEU A 4 12.93 32.55 -0.68
CA LEU A 4 14.23 33.15 -0.36
C LEU A 4 15.32 32.40 -1.13
N ALA A 5 16.14 33.12 -1.89
CA ALA A 5 17.24 32.58 -2.67
C ALA A 5 18.55 33.29 -2.35
N GLY A 6 19.67 32.70 -2.78
CA GLY A 6 21.00 33.18 -2.48
C GLY A 6 21.56 32.62 -1.18
N ALA A 7 22.65 33.21 -0.69
CA ALA A 7 23.30 32.75 0.54
C ALA A 7 22.54 33.19 1.81
N VAL A 8 22.69 32.43 2.88
CA VAL A 8 22.23 32.85 4.21
C VAL A 8 23.02 34.12 4.60
N PRO A 9 22.36 35.26 4.97
CA PRO A 9 23.06 36.48 5.27
C PRO A 9 23.94 36.37 6.53
N PRO A 10 25.27 36.64 6.47
CA PRO A 10 26.14 36.62 7.63
C PRO A 10 25.73 37.60 8.74
N ALA A 11 25.09 38.72 8.36
CA ALA A 11 24.59 39.73 9.30
C ALA A 11 23.59 39.17 10.35
N LEU A 12 22.92 38.05 10.07
CA LEU A 12 22.06 37.36 11.04
C LEU A 12 22.81 36.99 12.32
N GLY A 13 24.15 36.78 12.25
CA GLY A 13 24.98 36.46 13.40
C GLY A 13 25.02 37.57 14.45
N GLY A 14 24.69 38.82 14.09
CA GLY A 14 24.55 39.95 15.03
C GLY A 14 23.32 39.84 15.95
N ALA A 15 22.34 39.01 15.64
CA ALA A 15 21.12 38.86 16.41
C ALA A 15 21.31 37.93 17.64
N SER A 16 22.21 38.26 18.56
CA SER A 16 22.65 37.40 19.67
C SER A 16 21.53 36.93 20.63
N ARG A 17 20.36 37.59 20.62
CA ARG A 17 19.17 37.22 21.41
C ARG A 17 18.25 36.26 20.68
N LEU A 18 18.52 35.93 19.42
CA LEU A 18 17.68 35.01 18.61
C LEU A 18 17.74 33.63 19.22
N ARG A 19 16.56 33.03 19.48
CA ARG A 19 16.41 31.68 20.02
C ARG A 19 15.99 30.71 18.96
N PHE A 20 15.20 31.13 17.98
CA PHE A 20 14.60 30.29 16.94
C PHE A 20 14.92 30.89 15.58
N LEU A 21 15.66 30.13 14.77
CA LEU A 21 15.96 30.51 13.38
C LEU A 21 15.40 29.41 12.45
N ASN A 22 14.31 29.73 11.76
CA ASN A 22 13.74 28.84 10.78
C ASN A 22 13.79 29.45 9.38
N LEU A 23 14.65 28.88 8.54
CA LEU A 23 14.84 29.21 7.13
C LEU A 23 14.45 28.03 6.22
N SER A 24 13.76 27.02 6.75
CA SER A 24 13.45 25.80 6.01
C SER A 24 12.53 26.04 4.82
N ASN A 25 12.64 25.16 3.82
CA ASN A 25 11.81 25.16 2.61
C ASN A 25 11.89 26.46 1.82
N ASN A 26 13.12 26.84 1.46
CA ASN A 26 13.47 27.95 0.59
C ASN A 26 14.39 27.48 -0.55
N ALA A 27 14.98 28.40 -1.28
CA ALA A 27 15.98 28.18 -2.32
C ALA A 27 17.36 28.73 -1.91
N LEU A 28 17.67 28.69 -0.59
CA LEU A 28 18.96 29.18 -0.07
C LEU A 28 20.09 28.25 -0.53
N SER A 29 21.23 28.83 -0.84
CA SER A 29 22.41 28.13 -1.38
C SER A 29 23.70 28.61 -0.71
N GLY A 30 24.83 27.95 -1.04
CA GLY A 30 26.11 28.24 -0.43
C GLY A 30 26.27 27.62 0.96
N ALA A 31 27.35 27.94 1.64
CA ALA A 31 27.66 27.40 2.97
C ALA A 31 26.89 28.12 4.09
N ILE A 32 26.76 27.45 5.22
CA ILE A 32 26.24 28.05 6.45
C ILE A 32 27.30 29.03 6.96
N PRO A 33 27.01 30.35 7.12
CA PRO A 33 28.01 31.35 7.48
C PRO A 33 28.59 31.16 8.88
N ASP A 34 29.90 31.35 9.01
CA ASP A 34 30.58 31.26 10.31
C ASP A 34 30.18 32.38 11.29
N GLU A 35 29.69 33.48 10.77
CA GLU A 35 29.19 34.62 11.58
C GLU A 35 27.98 34.23 12.43
N LEU A 36 27.22 33.20 12.05
CA LEU A 36 26.11 32.67 12.86
C LEU A 36 26.55 32.11 14.21
N ARG A 37 27.85 31.90 14.45
CA ARG A 37 28.44 31.63 15.78
C ARG A 37 28.10 32.72 16.83
N GLY A 38 27.74 33.93 16.38
CA GLY A 38 27.27 35.02 17.22
C GLY A 38 25.90 34.81 17.86
N LEU A 39 25.11 33.85 17.36
CA LEU A 39 23.77 33.49 17.87
C LEU A 39 23.87 32.70 19.18
N LYS A 40 24.46 33.28 20.24
CA LYS A 40 24.72 32.59 21.53
C LYS A 40 23.46 32.09 22.24
N GLY A 41 22.29 32.70 21.96
CA GLY A 41 21.01 32.34 22.54
C GLY A 41 20.24 31.29 21.73
N LEU A 42 20.79 30.77 20.62
CA LEU A 42 20.08 29.90 19.70
C LEU A 42 19.70 28.56 20.35
N GLN A 43 18.42 28.24 20.30
CA GLN A 43 17.82 26.97 20.77
C GLN A 43 17.41 26.06 19.64
N GLU A 44 16.91 26.64 18.55
CA GLU A 44 16.49 25.86 17.37
C GLU A 44 17.06 26.49 16.10
N LEU A 45 17.72 25.65 15.31
CA LEU A 45 18.17 25.94 13.95
C LEU A 45 17.49 25.00 12.98
N GLN A 46 16.62 25.55 12.14
CA GLN A 46 15.89 24.82 11.11
C GLN A 46 16.20 25.43 9.75
N ILE A 47 16.96 24.71 8.94
CA ILE A 47 17.45 25.13 7.60
C ILE A 47 17.19 24.06 6.54
N SER A 48 16.28 23.14 6.80
CA SER A 48 15.96 21.99 5.96
C SER A 48 15.30 22.40 4.65
N GLY A 49 15.36 21.53 3.61
CA GLY A 49 14.70 21.78 2.33
C GLY A 49 15.24 23.02 1.62
N ASN A 50 16.56 23.11 1.48
CA ASN A 50 17.27 24.17 0.76
C ASN A 50 18.31 23.56 -0.19
N ASN A 51 19.21 24.39 -0.74
CA ASN A 51 20.34 23.96 -1.55
C ASN A 51 21.68 24.37 -0.89
N LEU A 52 21.73 24.25 0.45
CA LEU A 52 22.93 24.57 1.21
C LEU A 52 24.03 23.53 0.98
N THR A 53 25.27 23.99 0.90
CA THR A 53 26.46 23.20 0.59
C THR A 53 27.55 23.37 1.65
N GLY A 54 28.66 22.64 1.52
CA GLY A 54 29.77 22.69 2.47
C GLY A 54 29.50 21.91 3.75
N ALA A 55 30.38 22.05 4.73
CA ALA A 55 30.32 21.29 5.96
C ALA A 55 29.39 21.94 7.01
N LEU A 56 28.88 21.13 7.93
CA LEU A 56 28.29 21.63 9.17
C LEU A 56 29.35 22.36 9.99
N PRO A 57 29.14 23.64 10.29
CA PRO A 57 30.20 24.44 10.99
C PRO A 57 30.50 23.93 12.40
N GLY A 58 31.77 23.83 12.75
CA GLY A 58 32.22 23.36 14.07
C GLY A 58 31.71 24.19 15.26
N TRP A 59 31.37 25.47 15.04
CA TRP A 59 30.81 26.32 16.09
C TRP A 59 29.45 25.87 16.63
N LEU A 60 28.71 25.02 15.87
CA LEU A 60 27.45 24.41 16.34
C LEU A 60 27.64 23.62 17.64
N ALA A 61 28.80 22.98 17.81
CA ALA A 61 29.14 22.24 19.02
C ALA A 61 29.32 23.19 20.26
N GLY A 62 29.58 24.47 20.03
CA GLY A 62 29.76 25.49 21.05
C GLY A 62 28.49 26.26 21.45
N LEU A 63 27.31 25.88 20.98
CA LEU A 63 26.04 26.52 21.32
C LEU A 63 25.35 25.84 22.51
N PRO A 64 25.42 26.42 23.75
CA PRO A 64 24.94 25.72 24.95
C PRO A 64 23.42 25.55 24.99
N GLY A 65 22.67 26.44 24.36
CA GLY A 65 21.21 26.41 24.33
C GLY A 65 20.60 25.57 23.22
N LEU A 66 21.41 25.03 22.31
CA LEU A 66 20.89 24.33 21.11
C LEU A 66 20.17 23.03 21.50
N ARG A 67 18.89 22.95 21.16
CA ARG A 67 18.00 21.79 21.40
C ARG A 67 17.60 21.08 20.12
N VAL A 68 17.38 21.84 19.05
CA VAL A 68 16.95 21.33 17.76
C VAL A 68 17.89 21.80 16.66
N LEU A 69 18.50 20.84 15.96
CA LEU A 69 19.24 21.08 14.73
C LEU A 69 18.58 20.26 13.61
N SER A 70 17.96 20.94 12.67
CA SER A 70 17.28 20.34 11.52
C SER A 70 17.81 20.98 10.23
N ALA A 71 18.55 20.18 9.45
CA ALA A 71 19.18 20.61 8.20
C ALA A 71 19.02 19.55 7.09
N TYR A 72 17.94 18.75 7.17
CA TYR A 72 17.66 17.69 6.20
C TYR A 72 17.33 18.24 4.80
N GLU A 73 17.49 17.40 3.78
CA GLU A 73 17.26 17.77 2.38
C GLU A 73 18.07 19.04 1.99
N ASN A 74 19.39 18.87 1.99
CA ASN A 74 20.35 19.84 1.50
C ASN A 74 21.48 19.11 0.74
N ALA A 75 22.54 19.84 0.37
CA ALA A 75 23.76 19.29 -0.22
C ALA A 75 24.97 19.45 0.74
N LEU A 76 24.70 19.33 2.06
CA LEU A 76 25.75 19.42 3.09
C LEU A 76 26.68 18.20 3.01
N SER A 77 27.98 18.42 3.23
CA SER A 77 29.04 17.42 3.13
C SER A 77 29.99 17.46 4.32
N GLY A 78 31.00 16.58 4.32
CA GLY A 78 31.94 16.47 5.43
C GLY A 78 31.32 15.84 6.69
N PRO A 79 32.07 15.83 7.81
CA PRO A 79 31.67 15.13 9.02
C PRO A 79 30.64 15.91 9.84
N ILE A 80 29.88 15.19 10.66
CA ILE A 80 29.13 15.78 11.78
C ILE A 80 30.16 16.34 12.76
N PRO A 81 30.03 17.62 13.20
CA PRO A 81 31.04 18.24 14.03
C PRO A 81 31.39 17.46 15.31
N PRO A 82 32.65 17.07 15.53
CA PRO A 82 33.05 16.44 16.76
C PRO A 82 32.73 17.37 17.97
N GLY A 83 32.17 16.79 19.02
CA GLY A 83 31.74 17.57 20.17
C GLY A 83 30.32 18.13 20.11
N LEU A 84 29.62 18.01 18.99
CA LEU A 84 28.20 18.34 18.94
C LEU A 84 27.44 17.50 19.98
N GLY A 85 26.63 18.16 20.81
CA GLY A 85 25.91 17.52 21.91
C GLY A 85 26.64 17.63 23.28
N LEU A 86 27.96 17.82 23.33
CA LEU A 86 28.70 17.91 24.59
C LEU A 86 28.35 19.18 25.43
N SER A 87 28.20 20.31 24.77
CA SER A 87 27.92 21.57 25.44
C SER A 87 26.46 21.97 25.39
N SER A 88 25.67 21.34 24.53
CA SER A 88 24.27 21.71 24.24
C SER A 88 23.28 20.78 24.92
N GLU A 89 22.03 21.24 25.01
CA GLU A 89 20.87 20.42 25.41
C GLU A 89 20.20 19.75 24.20
N LEU A 90 20.98 19.21 23.25
CA LEU A 90 20.49 18.70 21.98
C LEU A 90 19.49 17.56 22.20
N GLN A 91 18.28 17.76 21.73
CA GLN A 91 17.16 16.81 21.81
C GLN A 91 16.81 16.21 20.44
N VAL A 92 16.91 17.01 19.39
CA VAL A 92 16.58 16.62 18.03
C VAL A 92 17.74 16.94 17.09
N LEU A 93 18.24 15.91 16.43
CA LEU A 93 19.19 16.04 15.32
C LEU A 93 18.60 15.38 14.09
N ASN A 94 18.27 16.18 13.08
CA ASN A 94 17.78 15.68 11.79
C ASN A 94 18.63 16.24 10.66
N LEU A 95 19.44 15.35 10.07
CA LEU A 95 20.37 15.63 8.95
C LEU A 95 20.09 14.73 7.75
N HIS A 96 18.90 14.13 7.68
CA HIS A 96 18.46 13.24 6.60
C HIS A 96 18.70 13.84 5.21
N SER A 97 19.02 13.00 4.24
CA SER A 97 19.21 13.39 2.83
C SER A 97 20.20 14.55 2.64
N ASN A 98 21.46 14.23 2.88
CA ASN A 98 22.62 15.08 2.64
C ASN A 98 23.77 14.22 2.03
N SER A 99 24.97 14.75 2.02
CA SER A 99 26.20 14.04 1.60
C SER A 99 27.22 13.99 2.75
N LEU A 100 26.74 13.87 4.00
CA LEU A 100 27.61 13.83 5.18
C LEU A 100 28.40 12.52 5.22
N GLU A 101 29.64 12.62 5.69
CA GLU A 101 30.62 11.51 5.75
C GLU A 101 31.27 11.42 7.14
N GLY A 102 32.11 10.41 7.35
CA GLY A 102 32.74 10.17 8.65
C GLY A 102 31.79 9.47 9.63
N SER A 103 32.18 9.36 10.89
CA SER A 103 31.47 8.59 11.91
C SER A 103 30.42 9.41 12.63
N ILE A 104 29.43 8.72 13.21
CA ILE A 104 28.50 9.32 14.17
C ILE A 104 29.28 9.64 15.45
N PRO A 105 29.38 10.92 15.87
CA PRO A 105 30.17 11.27 17.06
C PRO A 105 29.53 10.74 18.35
N SER A 106 30.31 10.08 19.20
CA SER A 106 29.87 9.60 20.52
C SER A 106 29.37 10.74 21.43
N SER A 107 29.89 11.93 21.19
CA SER A 107 29.52 13.18 21.91
C SER A 107 28.03 13.50 21.86
N LEU A 108 27.32 13.08 20.80
CA LEU A 108 25.88 13.29 20.67
C LEU A 108 25.07 12.68 21.82
N PHE A 109 25.60 11.61 22.42
CA PHE A 109 24.91 10.80 23.42
C PHE A 109 25.41 11.03 24.85
N GLU A 110 26.55 11.70 25.03
CA GLU A 110 27.23 11.84 26.33
C GLU A 110 26.36 12.46 27.42
N ARG A 111 25.53 13.46 27.09
CA ARG A 111 24.64 14.13 28.03
C ARG A 111 23.32 13.43 28.26
N GLY A 112 22.97 12.41 27.44
CA GLY A 112 21.73 11.66 27.54
C GLY A 112 20.45 12.41 27.17
N ASN A 113 20.55 13.60 26.56
CA ASN A 113 19.39 14.47 26.27
C ASN A 113 18.73 14.16 24.91
N LEU A 114 19.42 13.45 24.00
CA LEU A 114 18.94 13.22 22.65
C LEU A 114 17.67 12.34 22.66
N GLN A 115 16.64 12.78 21.95
CA GLN A 115 15.34 12.11 21.82
C GLN A 115 15.08 11.61 20.39
N VAL A 116 15.58 12.35 19.39
CA VAL A 116 15.39 12.04 17.97
C VAL A 116 16.71 12.19 17.24
N LEU A 117 17.13 11.11 16.57
CA LEU A 117 18.30 11.05 15.70
C LEU A 117 17.89 10.54 14.31
N ILE A 118 17.96 11.40 13.30
CA ILE A 118 17.63 11.06 11.92
C ILE A 118 18.80 11.46 11.03
N LEU A 119 19.51 10.45 10.52
CA LEU A 119 20.73 10.61 9.69
C LEU A 119 20.62 9.82 8.37
N THR A 120 19.46 9.30 8.03
CA THR A 120 19.23 8.47 6.83
C THR A 120 19.64 9.19 5.55
N LEU A 121 20.02 8.41 4.52
CA LEU A 121 20.43 8.91 3.20
C LEU A 121 21.61 9.89 3.30
N ASN A 122 22.73 9.37 3.82
CA ASN A 122 24.03 10.05 3.87
C ASN A 122 25.16 9.08 3.44
N ARG A 123 26.41 9.41 3.74
CA ARG A 123 27.58 8.57 3.52
C ARG A 123 28.36 8.31 4.82
N LEU A 124 27.65 8.32 5.96
CA LEU A 124 28.25 8.10 7.27
C LEU A 124 28.81 6.68 7.35
N ASN A 125 29.99 6.55 7.95
CA ASN A 125 30.71 5.29 8.12
C ASN A 125 31.09 5.03 9.59
N GLY A 126 31.89 4.00 9.84
CA GLY A 126 32.27 3.62 11.21
C GLY A 126 31.13 2.90 11.93
N THR A 127 31.17 2.86 13.27
CA THR A 127 30.24 2.07 14.08
C THR A 127 29.17 2.94 14.72
N ILE A 128 28.05 2.30 15.11
CA ILE A 128 27.07 2.93 16.01
C ILE A 128 27.75 3.06 17.39
N PRO A 129 27.85 4.28 17.97
CA PRO A 129 28.54 4.46 19.25
C PRO A 129 27.86 3.77 20.41
N ASP A 130 28.60 3.07 21.26
CA ASP A 130 28.09 2.42 22.49
C ASP A 130 27.44 3.41 23.47
N THR A 131 27.82 4.69 23.39
CA THR A 131 27.21 5.75 24.21
C THR A 131 25.74 6.03 23.90
N ILE A 132 25.18 5.45 22.84
CA ILE A 132 23.77 5.62 22.45
C ILE A 132 22.81 5.27 23.59
N GLY A 133 23.12 4.27 24.39
CA GLY A 133 22.31 3.83 25.53
C GLY A 133 22.22 4.84 26.68
N ARG A 134 23.10 5.86 26.73
CA ARG A 134 23.00 6.93 27.74
C ARG A 134 21.75 7.78 27.55
N CYS A 135 21.21 7.84 26.33
CA CYS A 135 20.02 8.61 26.00
C CYS A 135 18.73 7.81 26.27
N ARG A 136 18.36 7.65 27.55
CA ARG A 136 17.14 6.91 27.94
C ARG A 136 15.84 7.47 27.34
N GLY A 137 15.83 8.77 27.01
CA GLY A 137 14.71 9.46 26.33
C GLY A 137 14.71 9.32 24.81
N LEU A 138 15.69 8.60 24.22
CA LEU A 138 15.80 8.41 22.79
C LEU A 138 14.63 7.56 22.28
N SER A 139 13.78 8.15 21.48
CA SER A 139 12.54 7.54 21.00
C SER A 139 12.59 7.17 19.52
N ASN A 140 13.39 7.88 18.72
CA ASN A 140 13.43 7.67 17.28
C ASN A 140 14.88 7.73 16.79
N VAL A 141 15.38 6.59 16.29
CA VAL A 141 16.70 6.45 15.68
C VAL A 141 16.50 5.94 14.25
N ARG A 142 16.92 6.75 13.29
CA ARG A 142 16.92 6.42 11.86
C ARG A 142 18.27 6.74 11.27
N ILE A 143 19.03 5.70 10.97
CA ILE A 143 20.41 5.78 10.49
C ILE A 143 20.62 4.91 9.24
N GLY A 144 19.55 4.49 8.59
CA GLY A 144 19.58 3.70 7.37
C GLY A 144 20.16 4.45 6.17
N ASP A 145 20.40 3.72 5.08
CA ASP A 145 20.98 4.24 3.85
C ASP A 145 22.27 5.04 4.10
N ASN A 146 23.24 4.37 4.72
CA ASN A 146 24.57 4.88 5.04
C ASN A 146 25.65 3.79 4.78
N LEU A 147 26.87 3.99 5.26
CA LEU A 147 27.99 3.06 5.17
C LEU A 147 28.45 2.59 6.56
N LEU A 148 27.52 2.55 7.54
CA LEU A 148 27.81 2.15 8.92
C LEU A 148 28.17 0.68 8.98
N SER A 149 29.13 0.32 9.81
CA SER A 149 29.68 -1.02 9.93
C SER A 149 29.81 -1.47 11.39
N GLY A 150 30.27 -2.70 11.61
CA GLY A 150 30.40 -3.27 12.95
C GLY A 150 29.07 -3.74 13.52
N ALA A 151 29.07 -4.10 14.80
CA ALA A 151 27.89 -4.66 15.45
C ALA A 151 26.92 -3.55 15.93
N ILE A 152 25.64 -3.89 16.01
CA ILE A 152 24.66 -3.08 16.74
C ILE A 152 24.99 -3.19 18.23
N PRO A 153 25.29 -2.09 18.94
CA PRO A 153 25.72 -2.16 20.33
C PRO A 153 24.56 -2.60 21.24
N ALA A 154 24.87 -3.47 22.20
CA ALA A 154 23.88 -3.95 23.18
C ALA A 154 23.26 -2.82 24.01
N SER A 155 24.00 -1.72 24.20
CA SER A 155 23.57 -0.51 24.90
C SER A 155 22.36 0.19 24.24
N VAL A 156 22.02 -0.10 22.99
CA VAL A 156 20.77 0.40 22.37
C VAL A 156 19.55 -0.01 23.22
N GLY A 157 19.61 -1.18 23.89
CA GLY A 157 18.56 -1.64 24.79
C GLY A 157 18.33 -0.75 26.01
N ASP A 158 19.31 0.06 26.41
CA ASP A 158 19.18 0.99 27.54
C ASP A 158 18.31 2.21 27.21
N ALA A 159 18.02 2.46 25.92
CA ALA A 159 17.14 3.52 25.45
C ALA A 159 15.66 3.13 25.66
N ALA A 160 15.20 3.14 26.91
CA ALA A 160 13.89 2.63 27.32
C ALA A 160 12.68 3.29 26.63
N SER A 161 12.85 4.51 26.08
CA SER A 161 11.82 5.24 25.35
C SER A 161 11.79 4.91 23.85
N LEU A 162 12.67 4.01 23.37
CA LEU A 162 12.84 3.74 21.94
C LEU A 162 11.56 3.16 21.33
N THR A 163 11.06 3.85 20.31
CA THR A 163 9.85 3.49 19.58
C THR A 163 10.18 3.04 18.16
N TYR A 164 11.16 3.70 17.52
CA TYR A 164 11.60 3.42 16.16
C TYR A 164 13.12 3.21 16.14
N PHE A 165 13.54 2.03 15.68
CA PHE A 165 14.95 1.76 15.38
C PHE A 165 15.06 1.28 13.93
N GLU A 166 15.58 2.15 13.07
CA GLU A 166 15.75 1.93 11.65
C GLU A 166 17.22 2.14 11.29
N ALA A 167 17.88 1.08 10.83
CA ALA A 167 19.29 1.04 10.44
C ALA A 167 19.50 0.21 9.16
N SER A 168 18.48 0.16 8.29
CA SER A 168 18.53 -0.60 7.04
C SER A 168 19.58 -0.07 6.08
N THR A 169 19.98 -0.87 5.10
CA THR A 169 20.90 -0.50 4.02
C THR A 169 22.19 0.12 4.57
N ASN A 170 22.94 -0.69 5.29
CA ASN A 170 24.25 -0.39 5.85
C ASN A 170 25.17 -1.63 5.71
N ASP A 171 26.33 -1.62 6.37
CA ASP A 171 27.30 -2.70 6.43
C ASP A 171 27.41 -3.31 7.85
N LEU A 172 26.30 -3.24 8.62
CA LEU A 172 26.24 -3.72 9.99
C LEU A 172 26.40 -5.25 10.03
N SER A 173 27.13 -5.76 11.01
CA SER A 173 27.49 -7.18 11.15
C SER A 173 27.24 -7.70 12.58
N GLY A 174 27.50 -8.97 12.81
CA GLY A 174 27.20 -9.62 14.09
C GLY A 174 25.73 -9.97 14.24
N GLY A 175 25.28 -10.28 15.47
CA GLY A 175 23.91 -10.67 15.74
C GLY A 175 23.00 -9.49 16.13
N ILE A 176 21.71 -9.72 16.12
CA ILE A 176 20.71 -8.78 16.68
C ILE A 176 20.84 -8.85 18.22
N PRO A 177 21.08 -7.71 18.91
CA PRO A 177 21.25 -7.72 20.35
C PRO A 177 19.96 -8.10 21.09
N ALA A 178 20.04 -9.10 21.98
CA ALA A 178 18.92 -9.51 22.83
C ALA A 178 18.41 -8.37 23.73
N GLN A 179 19.29 -7.42 24.08
CA GLN A 179 18.98 -6.24 24.90
C GLN A 179 17.93 -5.31 24.27
N LEU A 180 17.71 -5.37 22.95
CA LEU A 180 16.60 -4.63 22.29
C LEU A 180 15.22 -5.00 22.89
N ALA A 181 15.06 -6.17 23.48
CA ALA A 181 13.84 -6.56 24.20
C ALA A 181 13.53 -5.66 25.41
N GLN A 182 14.50 -4.90 25.92
CA GLN A 182 14.30 -3.94 27.02
C GLN A 182 13.58 -2.68 26.57
N CYS A 183 13.55 -2.40 25.25
CA CYS A 183 12.82 -1.28 24.64
C CYS A 183 11.32 -1.63 24.52
N ALA A 184 10.60 -1.69 25.64
CA ALA A 184 9.20 -2.16 25.68
C ALA A 184 8.22 -1.35 24.77
N ASN A 185 8.59 -0.12 24.40
CA ASN A 185 7.82 0.77 23.53
C ASN A 185 8.16 0.59 22.04
N LEU A 186 9.08 -0.31 21.69
CA LEU A 186 9.54 -0.47 20.32
C LEU A 186 8.38 -0.94 19.43
N THR A 187 8.06 -0.13 18.41
CA THR A 187 7.00 -0.42 17.44
C THR A 187 7.55 -0.85 16.09
N LEU A 188 8.74 -0.31 15.71
CA LEU A 188 9.40 -0.66 14.47
C LEU A 188 10.87 -1.01 14.74
N LEU A 189 11.27 -2.19 14.26
CA LEU A 189 12.66 -2.62 14.17
C LEU A 189 12.95 -2.98 12.71
N ASN A 190 13.68 -2.09 12.01
CA ASN A 190 14.10 -2.30 10.62
C ASN A 190 15.62 -2.36 10.53
N LEU A 191 16.14 -3.55 10.22
CA LEU A 191 17.57 -3.86 10.07
C LEU A 191 17.86 -4.45 8.68
N ALA A 192 16.97 -4.26 7.72
CA ALA A 192 17.08 -4.87 6.40
C ALA A 192 18.34 -4.46 5.65
N TYR A 193 18.79 -5.32 4.75
CA TYR A 193 19.94 -5.06 3.86
C TYR A 193 21.20 -4.64 4.63
N ASN A 194 21.67 -5.57 5.46
CA ASN A 194 22.93 -5.49 6.22
C ASN A 194 23.71 -6.82 6.07
N ARG A 195 24.73 -7.04 6.93
CA ARG A 195 25.50 -8.30 7.03
C ARG A 195 25.27 -8.98 8.38
N LEU A 196 24.07 -8.82 8.96
CA LEU A 196 23.76 -9.46 10.24
C LEU A 196 23.71 -10.98 10.09
N ALA A 197 24.15 -11.70 11.12
CA ALA A 197 24.22 -13.16 11.13
C ALA A 197 23.76 -13.71 12.49
N GLY A 198 23.58 -15.02 12.56
CA GLY A 198 23.03 -15.68 13.75
C GLY A 198 21.52 -15.75 13.71
N GLU A 199 20.90 -15.93 14.87
CA GLU A 199 19.46 -16.12 14.99
C GLU A 199 18.76 -14.84 15.48
N VAL A 200 17.45 -14.73 15.22
CA VAL A 200 16.62 -13.70 15.84
C VAL A 200 16.40 -14.07 17.32
N PRO A 201 16.82 -13.22 18.27
CA PRO A 201 16.72 -13.56 19.70
C PRO A 201 15.28 -13.79 20.16
N ASP A 202 15.02 -14.91 20.84
CA ASP A 202 13.70 -15.30 21.33
C ASP A 202 13.05 -14.26 22.26
N VAL A 203 13.87 -13.53 23.02
CA VAL A 203 13.40 -12.48 23.92
C VAL A 203 12.72 -11.31 23.21
N LEU A 204 12.93 -11.13 21.89
CA LEU A 204 12.22 -10.11 21.12
C LEU A 204 10.71 -10.38 21.06
N GLY A 205 10.27 -11.62 21.30
CA GLY A 205 8.85 -11.96 21.46
C GLY A 205 8.18 -11.34 22.70
N GLU A 206 8.93 -10.67 23.58
CA GLU A 206 8.41 -9.93 24.73
C GLU A 206 8.01 -8.49 24.39
N LEU A 207 8.38 -8.01 23.18
CA LEU A 207 8.07 -6.66 22.68
C LEU A 207 6.59 -6.55 22.31
N ARG A 208 5.75 -6.27 23.29
CA ARG A 208 4.28 -6.22 23.11
C ARG A 208 3.81 -5.07 22.20
N SER A 209 4.61 -4.04 22.07
CA SER A 209 4.33 -2.86 21.22
C SER A 209 4.75 -3.06 19.77
N LEU A 210 5.55 -4.09 19.47
CA LEU A 210 6.15 -4.28 18.15
C LEU A 210 5.07 -4.53 17.09
N GLN A 211 5.11 -3.70 16.06
CA GLN A 211 4.20 -3.73 14.92
C GLN A 211 4.91 -4.21 13.65
N GLU A 212 6.19 -3.84 13.50
CA GLU A 212 6.97 -4.21 12.32
C GLU A 212 8.34 -4.74 12.72
N LEU A 213 8.66 -5.95 12.27
CA LEU A 213 9.98 -6.55 12.31
C LEU A 213 10.44 -6.80 10.86
N ILE A 214 11.46 -6.07 10.44
CA ILE A 214 12.01 -6.13 9.08
C ILE A 214 13.50 -6.40 9.19
N VAL A 215 13.91 -7.62 8.84
CA VAL A 215 15.31 -8.06 8.88
C VAL A 215 15.77 -8.67 7.57
N SER A 216 15.04 -8.39 6.49
CA SER A 216 15.29 -8.91 5.15
C SER A 216 16.68 -8.55 4.62
N GLY A 217 17.23 -9.36 3.71
CA GLY A 217 18.50 -9.07 3.06
C GLY A 217 19.70 -9.11 4.02
N ASN A 218 19.82 -10.17 4.82
CA ASN A 218 20.92 -10.40 5.76
C ASN A 218 21.46 -11.83 5.65
N GLY A 219 22.32 -12.24 6.57
CA GLY A 219 22.80 -13.62 6.74
C GLY A 219 22.22 -14.30 7.98
N LEU A 220 21.01 -13.89 8.41
CA LEU A 220 20.34 -14.49 9.57
C LEU A 220 19.86 -15.90 9.25
N GLY A 221 19.86 -16.79 10.25
CA GLY A 221 19.47 -18.18 10.06
C GLY A 221 18.78 -18.75 11.30
N GLY A 222 18.82 -20.07 11.42
CA GLY A 222 18.09 -20.81 12.44
C GLY A 222 16.66 -21.15 12.01
N GLU A 223 15.83 -21.56 12.94
CA GLU A 223 14.41 -21.85 12.67
C GLU A 223 13.58 -20.56 12.66
N PHE A 224 12.33 -20.69 12.20
CA PHE A 224 11.36 -19.61 12.29
C PHE A 224 11.28 -19.10 13.75
N PRO A 225 11.44 -17.78 14.02
CA PRO A 225 11.47 -17.25 15.39
C PRO A 225 10.07 -17.27 16.01
N ARG A 226 9.64 -18.45 16.50
CA ARG A 226 8.27 -18.70 17.00
C ARG A 226 7.86 -17.75 18.13
N SER A 227 8.84 -17.27 18.91
CA SER A 227 8.62 -16.30 19.97
C SER A 227 8.02 -14.98 19.49
N ILE A 228 8.34 -14.55 18.27
CA ILE A 228 7.85 -13.28 17.68
C ILE A 228 6.33 -13.26 17.50
N LEU A 229 5.70 -14.44 17.40
CA LEU A 229 4.24 -14.56 17.32
C LEU A 229 3.54 -14.18 18.64
N ARG A 230 4.29 -13.96 19.74
CA ARG A 230 3.77 -13.40 20.99
C ARG A 230 3.54 -11.90 20.91
N CYS A 231 4.13 -11.22 19.92
CA CYS A 231 3.94 -9.80 19.65
C CYS A 231 2.54 -9.57 19.03
N ARG A 232 1.51 -9.42 19.87
CA ARG A 232 0.09 -9.35 19.44
C ARG A 232 -0.25 -8.18 18.52
N ASN A 233 0.61 -7.17 18.48
CA ASN A 233 0.43 -5.99 17.61
C ASN A 233 1.19 -6.11 16.28
N LEU A 234 1.90 -7.23 16.07
CA LEU A 234 2.70 -7.43 14.87
C LEU A 234 1.81 -7.45 13.63
N SER A 235 2.06 -6.49 12.74
CA SER A 235 1.36 -6.30 11.47
C SER A 235 2.23 -6.67 10.26
N LYS A 236 3.56 -6.50 10.39
CA LYS A 236 4.51 -6.85 9.35
C LYS A 236 5.65 -7.68 9.92
N LEU A 237 5.87 -8.85 9.32
CA LEU A 237 7.04 -9.70 9.55
C LEU A 237 7.72 -9.94 8.20
N ASP A 238 8.92 -9.41 8.05
CA ASP A 238 9.74 -9.57 6.86
C ASP A 238 11.10 -10.18 7.22
N LEU A 239 11.24 -11.47 6.90
CA LEU A 239 12.44 -12.28 7.09
C LEU A 239 13.10 -12.64 5.76
N SER A 240 12.65 -12.09 4.63
CA SER A 240 13.06 -12.49 3.28
C SER A 240 14.56 -12.32 3.04
N TYR A 241 15.09 -13.01 2.04
CA TYR A 241 16.51 -12.94 1.66
C TYR A 241 17.46 -13.18 2.84
N ASN A 242 17.29 -14.34 3.50
CA ASN A 242 18.12 -14.80 4.62
C ASN A 242 18.41 -16.31 4.50
N ALA A 243 18.87 -16.96 5.56
CA ALA A 243 19.13 -18.38 5.64
C ALA A 243 18.26 -19.08 6.71
N PHE A 244 17.03 -18.63 6.92
CA PHE A 244 16.08 -19.28 7.83
C PHE A 244 15.63 -20.62 7.27
N ARG A 245 15.48 -21.63 8.15
CA ARG A 245 15.20 -23.01 7.76
C ARG A 245 14.16 -23.66 8.69
N GLY A 246 13.83 -24.92 8.40
CA GLY A 246 12.84 -25.70 9.16
C GLY A 246 11.40 -25.34 8.79
N ASP A 247 10.45 -25.83 9.52
CA ASP A 247 9.05 -25.79 9.18
C ASP A 247 8.35 -24.52 9.70
N LEU A 248 7.39 -24.02 8.93
CA LEU A 248 6.51 -22.94 9.35
C LEU A 248 5.62 -23.40 10.53
N PRO A 249 5.45 -22.59 11.59
CA PRO A 249 4.70 -23.00 12.76
C PRO A 249 3.19 -23.07 12.47
N GLU A 250 2.51 -24.11 12.97
CA GLU A 250 1.06 -24.30 12.82
C GLU A 250 0.24 -23.11 13.35
N ASN A 251 0.74 -22.45 14.39
CA ASN A 251 0.08 -21.31 15.01
C ASN A 251 0.51 -19.95 14.44
N ILE A 252 1.03 -19.90 13.20
CA ILE A 252 1.62 -18.68 12.57
C ILE A 252 0.69 -17.46 12.63
N CYS A 253 -0.61 -17.64 12.64
CA CYS A 253 -1.62 -16.59 12.66
C CYS A 253 -2.52 -16.59 13.91
N ASN A 254 -2.16 -17.33 14.94
CA ASN A 254 -3.02 -17.44 16.14
C ASN A 254 -3.07 -16.10 16.91
N GLY A 255 -4.20 -15.39 16.79
CA GLY A 255 -4.43 -14.09 17.44
C GLY A 255 -3.58 -12.94 16.91
N SER A 256 -2.90 -13.11 15.79
CA SER A 256 -2.03 -12.10 15.18
C SER A 256 -2.83 -11.03 14.43
N ARG A 257 -2.22 -9.85 14.28
CA ARG A 257 -2.69 -8.76 13.42
C ARG A 257 -1.94 -8.69 12.10
N LEU A 258 -1.25 -9.77 11.72
CA LEU A 258 -0.39 -9.82 10.54
C LEU A 258 -1.18 -9.43 9.29
N GLN A 259 -0.61 -8.46 8.58
CA GLN A 259 -1.04 -7.97 7.28
C GLN A 259 -0.02 -8.35 6.20
N PHE A 260 1.27 -8.37 6.57
CA PHE A 260 2.37 -8.69 5.66
C PHE A 260 3.21 -9.81 6.28
N LEU A 261 3.27 -10.94 5.58
CA LEU A 261 4.13 -12.07 5.92
C LEU A 261 5.03 -12.35 4.73
N VAL A 262 6.29 -11.92 4.84
CA VAL A 262 7.27 -11.95 3.76
C VAL A 262 8.45 -12.83 4.20
N LEU A 263 8.51 -14.04 3.66
CA LEU A 263 9.46 -15.09 4.05
C LEU A 263 10.23 -15.65 2.84
N ASP A 264 10.07 -15.05 1.68
CA ASP A 264 10.67 -15.50 0.43
C ASP A 264 12.21 -15.47 0.46
N HIS A 265 12.84 -16.24 -0.43
CA HIS A 265 14.31 -16.36 -0.51
C HIS A 265 14.94 -16.76 0.83
N ASN A 266 14.56 -17.94 1.31
CA ASN A 266 15.10 -18.62 2.50
C ASN A 266 15.24 -20.12 2.25
N GLU A 267 15.49 -20.90 3.31
CA GLU A 267 15.61 -22.36 3.28
C GLU A 267 14.46 -23.04 4.04
N PHE A 268 13.28 -22.41 4.17
CA PHE A 268 12.13 -23.00 4.84
C PHE A 268 11.69 -24.28 4.17
N SER A 269 11.31 -25.30 4.96
CA SER A 269 10.93 -26.63 4.52
C SER A 269 9.53 -27.02 5.03
N GLY A 270 9.12 -28.25 4.72
CA GLY A 270 7.79 -28.74 5.10
C GLY A 270 6.66 -28.13 4.31
N GLY A 271 5.42 -28.23 4.80
CA GLY A 271 4.23 -27.72 4.13
C GLY A 271 3.78 -26.35 4.66
N ILE A 272 2.88 -25.72 3.91
CA ILE A 272 2.14 -24.56 4.44
C ILE A 272 1.18 -25.09 5.51
N PRO A 273 1.26 -24.61 6.76
CA PRO A 273 0.41 -25.10 7.83
C PRO A 273 -1.05 -24.69 7.63
N ALA A 274 -2.00 -25.56 8.01
CA ALA A 274 -3.43 -25.26 7.93
C ALA A 274 -3.82 -24.03 8.78
N GLY A 275 -3.04 -23.71 9.79
CA GLY A 275 -3.16 -22.49 10.60
C GLY A 275 -3.10 -21.18 9.81
N ILE A 276 -2.59 -21.20 8.56
CA ILE A 276 -2.60 -20.04 7.66
C ILE A 276 -4.02 -19.49 7.44
N GLY A 277 -5.04 -20.35 7.43
CA GLY A 277 -6.45 -19.96 7.31
C GLY A 277 -6.95 -19.05 8.45
N GLY A 278 -6.21 -18.98 9.56
CA GLY A 278 -6.48 -18.06 10.68
C GLY A 278 -5.98 -16.62 10.46
N CYS A 279 -5.22 -16.36 9.40
CA CYS A 279 -4.67 -15.06 9.06
C CYS A 279 -5.71 -14.10 8.48
N THR A 280 -6.80 -13.83 9.17
CA THR A 280 -7.96 -13.09 8.64
C THR A 280 -7.69 -11.63 8.24
N ARG A 281 -6.49 -11.11 8.49
CA ARG A 281 -6.08 -9.73 8.14
C ARG A 281 -4.92 -9.68 7.15
N LEU A 282 -4.44 -10.82 6.70
CA LEU A 282 -3.28 -10.89 5.82
C LEU A 282 -3.61 -10.32 4.44
N LEU A 283 -2.84 -9.35 4.02
CA LEU A 283 -2.95 -8.66 2.73
C LEU A 283 -1.98 -9.24 1.70
N GLU A 284 -0.83 -9.71 2.18
CA GLU A 284 0.27 -10.21 1.37
C GLU A 284 0.92 -11.42 2.02
N LEU A 285 1.17 -12.46 1.22
CA LEU A 285 1.88 -13.68 1.60
C LEU A 285 2.94 -13.99 0.55
N GLN A 286 4.21 -13.85 0.94
CA GLN A 286 5.39 -14.14 0.12
C GLN A 286 6.15 -15.33 0.73
N LEU A 287 6.08 -16.49 0.09
CA LEU A 287 6.78 -17.72 0.47
C LEU A 287 7.68 -18.25 -0.67
N GLY A 288 7.83 -17.48 -1.73
CA GLY A 288 8.58 -17.87 -2.93
C GLY A 288 10.05 -18.17 -2.64
N SER A 289 10.70 -18.95 -3.50
CA SER A 289 12.13 -19.27 -3.39
C SER A 289 12.50 -19.82 -2.01
N ASN A 290 11.90 -20.94 -1.66
CA ASN A 290 12.18 -21.73 -0.45
C ASN A 290 12.28 -23.24 -0.79
N ASN A 291 12.34 -24.09 0.22
CA ASN A 291 12.31 -25.55 0.08
C ASN A 291 10.98 -26.14 0.59
N LEU A 292 9.88 -25.38 0.48
CA LEU A 292 8.56 -25.80 0.90
C LEU A 292 8.00 -26.89 -0.02
N SER A 293 7.22 -27.82 0.55
CA SER A 293 6.75 -29.01 -0.17
C SER A 293 5.33 -29.39 0.27
N GLY A 294 4.81 -30.50 -0.29
CA GLY A 294 3.45 -30.98 0.02
C GLY A 294 2.40 -30.23 -0.79
N GLU A 295 1.14 -30.40 -0.41
CA GLU A 295 0.02 -29.77 -1.10
C GLU A 295 -0.28 -28.36 -0.57
N ILE A 296 -0.79 -27.48 -1.44
CA ILE A 296 -1.29 -26.17 -1.01
C ILE A 296 -2.58 -26.40 -0.21
N PRO A 297 -2.65 -26.02 1.07
CA PRO A 297 -3.81 -26.33 1.91
C PRO A 297 -5.05 -25.52 1.47
N ALA A 298 -6.21 -26.18 1.45
CA ALA A 298 -7.48 -25.52 1.15
C ALA A 298 -7.82 -24.36 2.09
N GLU A 299 -7.24 -24.37 3.29
CA GLU A 299 -7.35 -23.31 4.30
C GLU A 299 -6.90 -21.94 3.82
N ILE A 300 -6.01 -21.88 2.82
CA ILE A 300 -5.56 -20.60 2.24
C ILE A 300 -6.75 -19.80 1.66
N GLY A 301 -7.77 -20.47 1.13
CA GLY A 301 -9.00 -19.84 0.65
C GLY A 301 -9.88 -19.23 1.75
N LYS A 302 -9.53 -19.40 3.04
CA LYS A 302 -10.20 -18.72 4.17
C LYS A 302 -9.65 -17.32 4.40
N VAL A 303 -8.48 -16.99 3.83
CA VAL A 303 -7.80 -15.71 4.01
C VAL A 303 -8.34 -14.66 3.04
N LYS A 304 -9.62 -14.33 3.16
CA LYS A 304 -10.34 -13.40 2.25
C LYS A 304 -9.79 -11.97 2.22
N SER A 305 -8.87 -11.64 3.12
CA SER A 305 -8.19 -10.34 3.15
C SER A 305 -7.00 -10.25 2.20
N LEU A 306 -6.50 -11.39 1.66
CA LEU A 306 -5.42 -11.37 0.67
C LEU A 306 -5.84 -10.55 -0.56
N GLN A 307 -5.12 -9.47 -0.80
CA GLN A 307 -5.45 -8.55 -1.89
C GLN A 307 -4.21 -8.07 -2.65
N ILE A 308 -3.00 -8.15 -2.09
CA ILE A 308 -1.79 -7.68 -2.77
C ILE A 308 -1.21 -8.83 -3.57
N ALA A 309 -0.64 -9.82 -2.90
CA ALA A 309 0.00 -10.94 -3.55
C ALA A 309 -0.09 -12.23 -2.72
N LEU A 310 -0.19 -13.33 -3.44
CA LEU A 310 0.09 -14.69 -2.97
C LEU A 310 1.21 -15.25 -3.87
N ASN A 311 2.43 -15.30 -3.34
CA ASN A 311 3.57 -15.85 -4.03
C ASN A 311 4.07 -17.11 -3.32
N LEU A 312 3.97 -18.24 -4.01
CA LEU A 312 4.48 -19.55 -3.60
C LEU A 312 5.49 -20.09 -4.61
N SER A 313 5.98 -19.27 -5.53
CA SER A 313 6.85 -19.67 -6.64
C SER A 313 8.17 -20.28 -6.19
N SER A 314 8.81 -21.06 -7.05
CA SER A 314 10.14 -21.62 -6.80
C SER A 314 10.23 -22.39 -5.47
N ASN A 315 9.38 -23.40 -5.35
CA ASN A 315 9.29 -24.33 -4.23
C ASN A 315 9.10 -25.77 -4.77
N HIS A 316 8.73 -26.72 -3.93
CA HIS A 316 8.46 -28.11 -4.24
C HIS A 316 6.99 -28.50 -3.97
N PHE A 317 6.05 -27.57 -4.13
CA PHE A 317 4.64 -27.87 -3.92
C PHE A 317 4.14 -28.89 -4.95
N THR A 318 3.35 -29.87 -4.47
CA THR A 318 2.80 -30.98 -5.24
C THR A 318 1.28 -31.02 -5.14
N GLY A 319 0.65 -32.00 -5.82
CA GLY A 319 -0.80 -32.19 -5.77
C GLY A 319 -1.58 -31.16 -6.60
N PRO A 320 -2.90 -31.18 -6.53
CA PRO A 320 -3.78 -30.31 -7.31
C PRO A 320 -3.90 -28.91 -6.69
N LEU A 321 -4.23 -27.94 -7.53
CA LEU A 321 -4.63 -26.61 -7.06
C LEU A 321 -5.94 -26.71 -6.26
N PRO A 322 -6.00 -26.21 -5.01
CA PRO A 322 -7.23 -26.24 -4.24
C PRO A 322 -8.26 -25.26 -4.86
N ARG A 323 -9.49 -25.77 -5.10
CA ARG A 323 -10.58 -24.95 -5.62
C ARG A 323 -10.91 -23.74 -4.74
N GLU A 324 -10.57 -23.83 -3.46
CA GLU A 324 -10.74 -22.76 -2.46
C GLU A 324 -9.94 -21.49 -2.77
N LEU A 325 -8.91 -21.56 -3.62
CA LEU A 325 -8.24 -20.36 -4.14
C LEU A 325 -9.21 -19.39 -4.83
N GLY A 326 -10.25 -19.91 -5.48
CA GLY A 326 -11.30 -19.12 -6.09
C GLY A 326 -12.09 -18.23 -5.12
N ARG A 327 -11.95 -18.44 -3.80
CA ARG A 327 -12.56 -17.57 -2.77
C ARG A 327 -11.77 -16.30 -2.47
N LEU A 328 -10.57 -16.14 -3.03
CA LEU A 328 -9.70 -14.98 -2.87
C LEU A 328 -10.08 -13.90 -3.89
N ASP A 329 -11.27 -13.37 -3.79
CA ASP A 329 -11.90 -12.44 -4.73
C ASP A 329 -11.19 -11.09 -4.84
N LYS A 330 -10.36 -10.74 -3.84
CA LYS A 330 -9.60 -9.49 -3.77
C LYS A 330 -8.14 -9.61 -4.21
N LEU A 331 -7.66 -10.83 -4.44
CA LEU A 331 -6.25 -11.06 -4.77
C LEU A 331 -5.90 -10.48 -6.14
N VAL A 332 -4.80 -9.70 -6.19
CA VAL A 332 -4.33 -9.03 -7.40
C VAL A 332 -3.25 -9.84 -8.11
N VAL A 333 -2.29 -10.40 -7.36
CA VAL A 333 -1.15 -11.15 -7.90
C VAL A 333 -1.14 -12.58 -7.34
N LEU A 334 -1.08 -13.58 -8.23
CA LEU A 334 -0.93 -14.99 -7.91
C LEU A 334 0.28 -15.57 -8.64
N ASP A 335 1.33 -15.92 -7.91
CA ASP A 335 2.49 -16.62 -8.48
C ASP A 335 2.70 -17.98 -7.82
N LEU A 336 2.46 -19.05 -8.60
CA LEU A 336 2.67 -20.44 -8.22
C LEU A 336 3.72 -21.12 -9.13
N SER A 337 4.46 -20.34 -9.90
CA SER A 337 5.40 -20.84 -10.90
C SER A 337 6.55 -21.64 -10.27
N ARG A 338 7.17 -22.49 -11.09
CA ARG A 338 8.34 -23.30 -10.70
C ARG A 338 8.09 -24.14 -9.46
N ASN A 339 7.08 -25.02 -9.58
CA ASN A 339 6.71 -26.00 -8.58
C ASN A 339 6.45 -27.36 -9.26
N GLU A 340 5.90 -28.30 -8.50
CA GLU A 340 5.52 -29.64 -9.01
C GLU A 340 4.00 -29.82 -8.95
N ILE A 341 3.24 -28.73 -9.02
CA ILE A 341 1.78 -28.72 -8.94
C ILE A 341 1.20 -29.43 -10.16
N SER A 342 0.23 -30.30 -9.94
CA SER A 342 -0.33 -31.19 -10.96
C SER A 342 -1.84 -31.07 -11.07
N GLY A 343 -2.45 -31.84 -12.02
CA GLY A 343 -3.88 -31.83 -12.23
C GLY A 343 -4.38 -30.64 -13.02
N GLN A 344 -5.69 -30.41 -12.99
CA GLN A 344 -6.32 -29.34 -13.77
C GLN A 344 -6.40 -28.03 -13.00
N ILE A 345 -6.40 -26.91 -13.71
CA ILE A 345 -6.70 -25.61 -13.14
C ILE A 345 -8.19 -25.57 -12.78
N PRO A 346 -8.57 -25.38 -11.49
CA PRO A 346 -9.97 -25.42 -11.08
C PRO A 346 -10.78 -24.30 -11.72
N GLY A 347 -11.97 -24.63 -12.24
CA GLY A 347 -12.89 -23.62 -12.78
C GLY A 347 -13.37 -22.61 -11.74
N ASP A 348 -13.30 -22.97 -10.45
CA ASP A 348 -13.62 -22.09 -9.30
C ASP A 348 -12.72 -20.85 -9.24
N MET A 349 -11.51 -20.88 -9.83
CA MET A 349 -10.61 -19.71 -9.89
C MET A 349 -11.23 -18.50 -10.62
N ARG A 350 -12.33 -18.68 -11.35
CA ARG A 350 -13.14 -17.57 -11.87
C ARG A 350 -13.70 -16.66 -10.77
N GLY A 351 -13.73 -17.10 -9.52
CA GLY A 351 -14.11 -16.31 -8.36
C GLY A 351 -13.08 -15.27 -7.95
N MET A 352 -11.84 -15.31 -8.48
CA MET A 352 -10.77 -14.36 -8.19
C MET A 352 -10.96 -13.06 -9.00
N LEU A 353 -11.98 -12.29 -8.64
CA LEU A 353 -12.48 -11.17 -9.45
C LEU A 353 -11.49 -10.01 -9.63
N SER A 354 -10.57 -9.83 -8.68
CA SER A 354 -9.57 -8.76 -8.69
C SER A 354 -8.22 -9.18 -9.29
N LEU A 355 -8.11 -10.45 -9.75
CA LEU A 355 -6.84 -10.98 -10.24
C LEU A 355 -6.41 -10.23 -11.52
N ILE A 356 -5.19 -9.69 -11.48
CA ILE A 356 -4.56 -8.96 -12.60
C ILE A 356 -3.42 -9.78 -13.16
N GLU A 357 -2.58 -10.32 -12.29
CA GLU A 357 -1.39 -11.06 -12.66
C GLU A 357 -1.49 -12.51 -12.15
N VAL A 358 -1.24 -13.46 -13.05
CA VAL A 358 -1.14 -14.88 -12.71
C VAL A 358 0.08 -15.48 -13.37
N ASN A 359 0.82 -16.27 -12.61
CA ASN A 359 1.95 -17.05 -13.11
C ASN A 359 1.85 -18.49 -12.59
N LEU A 360 1.55 -19.42 -13.47
CA LEU A 360 1.45 -20.86 -13.21
C LEU A 360 2.53 -21.64 -13.98
N SER A 361 3.50 -20.95 -14.57
CA SER A 361 4.52 -21.54 -15.44
C SER A 361 5.39 -22.57 -14.72
N ASN A 362 5.97 -23.49 -15.47
CA ASN A 362 6.92 -24.49 -14.96
C ASN A 362 6.34 -25.31 -13.80
N ASN A 363 5.23 -25.99 -14.08
CA ASN A 363 4.54 -26.93 -13.20
C ASN A 363 4.23 -28.22 -13.98
N ARG A 364 3.36 -29.07 -13.42
CA ARG A 364 2.86 -30.30 -14.06
C ARG A 364 1.34 -30.23 -14.29
N LEU A 365 0.82 -29.02 -14.54
CA LEU A 365 -0.59 -28.79 -14.78
C LEU A 365 -1.01 -29.38 -16.14
N ALA A 366 -2.27 -29.85 -16.20
CA ALA A 366 -2.82 -30.53 -17.36
C ALA A 366 -4.24 -30.03 -17.72
N GLY A 367 -4.67 -30.31 -18.94
CA GLY A 367 -6.02 -29.98 -19.39
C GLY A 367 -6.18 -28.57 -19.90
N ALA A 368 -7.44 -28.13 -20.07
CA ALA A 368 -7.75 -26.85 -20.66
C ALA A 368 -7.60 -25.70 -19.64
N ILE A 369 -6.97 -24.61 -20.04
CA ILE A 369 -6.97 -23.35 -19.28
C ILE A 369 -8.41 -22.83 -19.20
N PRO A 370 -8.97 -22.57 -18.00
CA PRO A 370 -10.31 -22.05 -17.85
C PRO A 370 -10.49 -20.71 -18.56
N VAL A 371 -11.59 -20.55 -19.31
CA VAL A 371 -11.93 -19.26 -19.93
C VAL A 371 -12.30 -18.27 -18.84
N PHE A 372 -11.35 -17.40 -18.51
CA PHE A 372 -11.44 -16.42 -17.44
C PHE A 372 -10.61 -15.19 -17.83
N GLY A 373 -11.19 -13.98 -17.73
CA GLY A 373 -10.57 -12.77 -18.28
C GLY A 373 -9.11 -12.53 -17.90
N PRO A 374 -8.70 -12.65 -16.64
CA PRO A 374 -7.29 -12.56 -16.23
C PRO A 374 -6.39 -13.58 -16.93
N PHE A 375 -6.84 -14.84 -17.11
CA PHE A 375 -6.03 -15.88 -17.72
C PHE A 375 -5.82 -15.63 -19.23
N GLN A 376 -6.86 -15.20 -19.96
CA GLN A 376 -6.74 -14.86 -21.38
C GLN A 376 -5.97 -13.57 -21.63
N LYS A 377 -5.85 -12.69 -20.62
CA LYS A 377 -5.06 -11.45 -20.72
C LYS A 377 -3.60 -11.66 -20.33
N SER A 378 -3.29 -12.75 -19.65
CA SER A 378 -1.92 -13.06 -19.25
C SER A 378 -1.09 -13.52 -20.42
N ALA A 379 0.21 -13.29 -20.37
CA ALA A 379 1.14 -13.77 -21.39
C ALA A 379 1.14 -15.31 -21.43
N ALA A 380 1.34 -15.88 -22.61
CA ALA A 380 1.48 -17.32 -22.76
C ALA A 380 2.63 -17.91 -21.90
N SER A 381 3.66 -17.09 -21.62
CA SER A 381 4.78 -17.45 -20.72
C SER A 381 4.31 -17.78 -19.31
N SER A 382 3.22 -17.18 -18.83
CA SER A 382 2.67 -17.41 -17.49
C SER A 382 2.08 -18.83 -17.30
N PHE A 383 1.88 -19.57 -18.39
CA PHE A 383 1.38 -20.95 -18.39
C PHE A 383 2.39 -21.93 -19.01
N SER A 384 3.49 -21.43 -19.59
CA SER A 384 4.51 -22.23 -20.25
C SER A 384 5.18 -23.22 -19.28
N GLY A 385 5.82 -24.28 -19.83
CA GLY A 385 6.45 -25.29 -18.98
C GLY A 385 5.50 -26.26 -18.29
N ASN A 386 4.22 -26.31 -18.71
CA ASN A 386 3.22 -27.31 -18.33
C ASN A 386 2.90 -28.16 -19.58
N ALA A 387 3.52 -29.33 -19.69
CA ALA A 387 3.51 -30.13 -20.93
C ALA A 387 2.14 -30.56 -21.41
N GLU A 388 1.17 -30.73 -20.50
CA GLU A 388 -0.18 -31.25 -20.77
C GLU A 388 -1.26 -30.15 -20.70
N LEU A 389 -0.86 -28.86 -20.58
CA LEU A 389 -1.78 -27.74 -20.53
C LEU A 389 -2.09 -27.23 -21.94
N CYS A 390 -3.34 -26.89 -22.23
CA CYS A 390 -3.78 -26.45 -23.54
C CYS A 390 -4.82 -25.32 -23.46
N GLY A 391 -5.14 -24.72 -24.59
CA GLY A 391 -6.10 -23.62 -24.69
C GLY A 391 -5.46 -22.25 -24.57
N ASP A 392 -6.26 -21.21 -24.83
CA ASP A 392 -5.82 -19.80 -24.79
C ASP A 392 -5.39 -19.38 -23.37
N PRO A 393 -4.24 -18.69 -23.20
CA PRO A 393 -3.40 -18.03 -24.22
C PRO A 393 -2.29 -18.90 -24.85
N LEU A 394 -2.18 -20.18 -24.51
CA LEU A 394 -1.27 -21.09 -25.19
C LEU A 394 -1.80 -21.38 -26.60
N THR A 395 -0.91 -21.46 -27.58
CA THR A 395 -1.27 -21.84 -28.97
C THR A 395 -1.50 -23.34 -29.16
N VAL A 396 -1.57 -24.10 -28.06
CA VAL A 396 -1.76 -25.54 -28.05
C VAL A 396 -3.26 -25.81 -28.01
N ASP A 397 -3.81 -26.33 -29.11
CA ASP A 397 -5.20 -26.81 -29.15
C ASP A 397 -5.40 -27.92 -28.13
N CYS A 398 -6.44 -27.79 -27.30
CA CYS A 398 -6.96 -28.91 -26.52
C CYS A 398 -7.57 -29.90 -27.49
N GLY A 399 -6.75 -30.70 -28.14
CA GLY A 399 -7.18 -31.68 -29.10
C GLY A 399 -8.38 -32.43 -28.52
N SER A 400 -9.45 -32.56 -29.31
CA SER A 400 -10.54 -33.46 -29.02
C SER A 400 -9.92 -34.83 -28.83
N SER A 401 -9.61 -35.16 -27.58
CA SER A 401 -9.29 -36.52 -27.20
C SER A 401 -10.51 -37.33 -27.55
N ILE A 402 -10.44 -37.90 -28.73
CA ILE A 402 -11.34 -38.93 -29.16
C ILE A 402 -11.22 -40.03 -28.11
N TYR A 403 -12.08 -40.00 -27.12
CA TYR A 403 -12.46 -41.22 -26.46
C TYR A 403 -13.18 -42.04 -27.53
N GLY A 404 -12.38 -42.67 -28.34
CA GLY A 404 -12.79 -43.74 -29.21
C GLY A 404 -13.23 -44.89 -28.34
N SER A 405 -14.49 -44.88 -27.95
CA SER A 405 -15.19 -46.08 -27.53
C SER A 405 -15.27 -46.97 -28.76
N SER A 406 -14.26 -47.81 -28.95
CA SER A 406 -14.39 -48.95 -29.88
C SER A 406 -15.37 -49.95 -29.28
N TYR A 407 -16.62 -49.79 -29.64
CA TYR A 407 -17.58 -50.87 -29.52
C TYR A 407 -17.25 -51.90 -30.61
N GLY A 408 -16.48 -52.92 -30.23
CA GLY A 408 -16.45 -54.16 -30.94
C GLY A 408 -17.80 -54.83 -30.79
N THR A 409 -18.57 -54.94 -31.91
CA THR A 409 -19.74 -55.75 -32.03
C THR A 409 -19.28 -57.19 -32.11
N GLU A 410 -19.35 -57.92 -31.01
CA GLU A 410 -19.53 -59.39 -31.08
C GLU A 410 -20.94 -59.75 -30.62
N THR A 411 -21.72 -60.16 -31.57
CA THR A 411 -23.03 -60.76 -31.38
C THR A 411 -22.89 -62.18 -30.85
N ASP A 412 -23.21 -62.39 -29.60
CA ASP A 412 -23.47 -63.72 -29.06
C ASP A 412 -24.92 -63.77 -28.50
N HIS A 413 -25.80 -64.44 -29.27
CA HIS A 413 -27.17 -64.68 -28.91
C HIS A 413 -27.21 -65.76 -27.82
N ARG A 414 -27.37 -65.38 -26.54
CA ARG A 414 -27.95 -66.30 -25.55
C ARG A 414 -29.23 -65.72 -25.00
N GLY A 415 -30.32 -66.35 -25.30
CA GLY A 415 -31.67 -66.00 -24.88
C GLY A 415 -31.78 -65.96 -23.33
N ILE A 416 -32.07 -64.76 -22.84
CA ILE A 416 -32.40 -64.56 -21.41
C ILE A 416 -33.83 -65.09 -21.19
N SER A 417 -33.97 -66.07 -20.27
CA SER A 417 -35.26 -66.59 -19.84
C SER A 417 -36.19 -65.47 -19.38
N TYR A 418 -37.45 -65.47 -19.84
CA TYR A 418 -38.51 -64.51 -19.52
C TYR A 418 -38.67 -64.22 -18.02
N ARG A 419 -38.34 -65.14 -17.14
CA ARG A 419 -38.38 -64.97 -15.70
C ARG A 419 -37.26 -64.01 -15.16
N VAL A 420 -36.09 -63.99 -15.79
CA VAL A 420 -35.01 -63.11 -15.45
C VAL A 420 -35.30 -61.69 -15.95
N ALA A 421 -35.87 -61.52 -17.13
CA ALA A 421 -36.29 -60.26 -17.67
C ALA A 421 -37.34 -59.56 -16.79
N LEU A 422 -38.33 -60.28 -16.26
CA LEU A 422 -39.33 -59.76 -15.32
C LEU A 422 -38.73 -59.34 -13.96
N ALA A 423 -37.77 -60.12 -13.49
CA ALA A 423 -37.05 -59.73 -12.21
C ALA A 423 -36.20 -58.47 -12.38
N VAL A 424 -35.52 -58.33 -13.52
CA VAL A 424 -34.71 -57.14 -13.80
C VAL A 424 -35.60 -55.90 -13.99
N VAL A 425 -36.70 -55.99 -14.74
CA VAL A 425 -37.65 -54.89 -14.92
C VAL A 425 -38.30 -54.48 -13.59
N GLY A 426 -38.70 -55.47 -12.77
CA GLY A 426 -39.26 -55.21 -11.44
C GLY A 426 -38.25 -54.52 -10.52
N SER A 427 -36.98 -54.93 -10.55
CA SER A 427 -35.89 -54.30 -9.79
C SER A 427 -35.61 -52.88 -10.29
N CYS A 428 -35.59 -52.65 -11.59
CA CYS A 428 -35.39 -51.30 -12.15
C CYS A 428 -36.53 -50.34 -11.77
N VAL A 429 -37.79 -50.82 -11.80
CA VAL A 429 -38.95 -50.00 -11.38
C VAL A 429 -38.87 -49.63 -9.90
N LEU A 430 -38.47 -50.59 -9.04
CA LEU A 430 -38.30 -50.33 -7.62
C LEU A 430 -37.15 -49.34 -7.36
N ILE A 431 -36.01 -49.49 -8.04
CA ILE A 431 -34.88 -48.55 -7.93
C ILE A 431 -35.30 -47.17 -8.44
N PHE A 432 -36.02 -47.10 -9.57
CA PHE A 432 -36.46 -45.81 -10.11
C PHE A 432 -37.47 -45.12 -9.21
N SER A 433 -38.39 -45.86 -8.58
CA SER A 433 -39.32 -45.28 -7.60
C SER A 433 -38.61 -44.85 -6.31
N LEU A 434 -37.58 -45.59 -5.84
CA LEU A 434 -36.78 -45.24 -4.69
C LEU A 434 -35.94 -43.99 -4.95
N VAL A 435 -35.29 -43.91 -6.11
CA VAL A 435 -34.53 -42.73 -6.57
C VAL A 435 -35.43 -41.51 -6.70
N SER A 436 -36.63 -41.68 -7.31
CA SER A 436 -37.60 -40.60 -7.43
C SER A 436 -38.11 -40.11 -6.07
N LEU A 437 -38.29 -41.00 -5.12
CA LEU A 437 -38.66 -40.64 -3.75
C LEU A 437 -37.51 -39.91 -3.04
N LEU A 438 -36.27 -40.35 -3.19
CA LEU A 438 -35.09 -39.69 -2.62
C LEU A 438 -34.90 -38.29 -3.24
N VAL A 439 -35.07 -38.14 -4.55
CA VAL A 439 -35.02 -36.86 -5.25
C VAL A 439 -36.15 -35.94 -4.74
N ALA A 440 -37.35 -36.46 -4.57
CA ALA A 440 -38.46 -35.66 -4.04
C ALA A 440 -38.22 -35.26 -2.58
N LEU A 441 -37.66 -36.13 -1.74
CA LEU A 441 -37.31 -35.82 -0.38
C LEU A 441 -36.16 -34.80 -0.33
N PHE A 442 -35.16 -34.89 -1.24
CA PHE A 442 -34.07 -33.94 -1.34
C PHE A 442 -34.59 -32.56 -1.76
N MET A 443 -35.45 -32.50 -2.80
CA MET A 443 -36.05 -31.23 -3.23
C MET A 443 -36.99 -30.63 -2.17
N TRP A 444 -37.70 -31.48 -1.42
CA TRP A 444 -38.54 -31.03 -0.31
C TRP A 444 -37.68 -30.44 0.83
N ARG A 445 -36.56 -31.12 1.15
CA ARG A 445 -35.60 -30.63 2.15
C ARG A 445 -34.94 -29.32 1.73
N GLU A 446 -34.52 -29.22 0.47
CA GLU A 446 -33.93 -27.98 -0.08
C GLU A 446 -34.95 -26.82 -0.11
N ARG A 447 -36.22 -27.12 -0.29
CA ARG A 447 -37.31 -26.15 -0.21
C ARG A 447 -37.56 -25.68 1.21
N GLN A 448 -37.51 -26.58 2.20
CA GLN A 448 -37.62 -26.24 3.61
C GLN A 448 -36.42 -25.42 4.08
N GLU A 449 -35.22 -25.76 3.66
CA GLU A 449 -33.99 -24.97 3.97
C GLU A 449 -34.08 -23.57 3.38
N LYS A 450 -34.58 -23.40 2.16
CA LYS A 450 -34.82 -22.09 1.53
C LYS A 450 -35.93 -21.26 2.24
N GLU A 451 -37.01 -21.93 2.61
CA GLU A 451 -38.10 -21.28 3.37
C GLU A 451 -37.66 -20.87 4.78
N GLU A 452 -36.79 -21.67 5.45
CA GLU A 452 -36.16 -21.27 6.72
C GLU A 452 -35.14 -20.14 6.56
N GLU A 453 -34.36 -20.14 5.49
CA GLU A 453 -33.43 -19.05 5.17
C GLU A 453 -34.18 -17.74 4.86
N GLU A 454 -35.26 -17.82 4.07
CA GLU A 454 -36.14 -16.66 3.81
C GLU A 454 -36.86 -16.17 5.07
N ALA A 455 -37.29 -17.09 5.92
CA ALA A 455 -37.92 -16.74 7.21
C ALA A 455 -36.89 -16.11 8.17
N LYS A 456 -35.65 -16.63 8.22
CA LYS A 456 -34.53 -16.03 8.97
C LYS A 456 -34.15 -14.66 8.39
N LYS A 457 -34.14 -14.53 7.06
CA LYS A 457 -33.86 -13.26 6.38
C LYS A 457 -34.95 -12.21 6.67
N LYS A 458 -36.22 -12.61 6.60
CA LYS A 458 -37.37 -11.74 7.00
C LYS A 458 -37.38 -11.43 8.49
N ALA A 459 -37.02 -12.37 9.37
CA ALA A 459 -36.90 -12.13 10.79
C ALA A 459 -35.71 -11.19 11.11
N ALA A 460 -34.60 -11.31 10.37
CA ALA A 460 -33.47 -10.38 10.46
C ALA A 460 -33.82 -9.00 9.91
N GLU A 461 -34.58 -8.90 8.81
CA GLU A 461 -35.08 -7.62 8.30
C GLU A 461 -36.06 -6.94 9.26
N VAL A 462 -36.91 -7.70 9.94
CA VAL A 462 -37.83 -7.20 10.97
C VAL A 462 -37.05 -6.80 12.24
N ALA A 463 -36.03 -7.53 12.63
CA ALA A 463 -35.16 -7.18 13.76
C ALA A 463 -34.32 -5.93 13.47
N VAL A 464 -33.80 -5.78 12.22
CA VAL A 464 -33.10 -4.58 11.75
C VAL A 464 -34.06 -3.37 11.65
N ALA A 465 -35.34 -3.59 11.30
CA ALA A 465 -36.37 -2.54 11.29
C ALA A 465 -36.81 -2.12 12.71
N ALA A 466 -36.68 -3.02 13.70
CA ALA A 466 -37.03 -2.72 15.11
C ALA A 466 -35.87 -2.04 15.87
N ALA A 467 -34.64 -2.14 15.40
CA ALA A 467 -33.44 -1.46 15.92
C ALA A 467 -32.94 -0.45 14.88
N ALA A 468 -33.79 0.53 14.52
CA ALA A 468 -33.32 1.62 13.66
C ALA A 468 -32.16 2.34 14.38
N PRO A 469 -30.94 2.36 13.80
CA PRO A 469 -29.78 3.00 14.42
C PRO A 469 -30.12 4.47 14.70
N GLN A 470 -29.89 4.91 15.93
CA GLN A 470 -30.22 6.28 16.32
C GLN A 470 -29.21 7.23 15.69
N VAL A 471 -29.68 8.10 14.80
CA VAL A 471 -28.87 9.21 14.30
C VAL A 471 -28.59 10.14 15.48
N VAL A 472 -27.35 10.28 15.82
CA VAL A 472 -26.88 11.04 17.00
C VAL A 472 -26.60 12.50 16.64
N ALA A 473 -26.07 12.74 15.43
CA ALA A 473 -25.86 14.08 14.86
C ALA A 473 -25.88 14.00 13.33
N SER A 474 -26.40 15.02 12.70
CA SER A 474 -26.42 15.13 11.24
C SER A 474 -26.56 16.59 10.82
N ALA A 475 -25.98 16.93 9.68
CA ALA A 475 -26.15 18.23 9.05
C ALA A 475 -26.03 18.13 7.54
N VAL A 476 -26.75 19.00 6.84
CA VAL A 476 -26.62 19.26 5.42
C VAL A 476 -26.07 20.68 5.25
N PHE A 477 -24.93 20.81 4.57
CA PHE A 477 -24.21 22.08 4.41
C PHE A 477 -24.75 22.94 3.24
N VAL A 478 -25.52 22.32 2.35
CA VAL A 478 -26.07 22.98 1.14
C VAL A 478 -27.57 23.22 1.37
N GLU A 479 -27.99 24.49 1.53
CA GLU A 479 -29.36 24.86 1.85
C GLU A 479 -30.40 24.29 0.87
N SER A 480 -30.08 24.29 -0.44
CA SER A 480 -31.01 23.75 -1.46
C SER A 480 -31.24 22.23 -1.36
N LEU A 481 -30.40 21.50 -0.64
CA LEU A 481 -30.49 20.05 -0.46
C LEU A 481 -31.05 19.65 0.91
N GLN A 482 -31.26 20.60 1.85
CA GLN A 482 -31.71 20.29 3.22
C GLN A 482 -33.02 19.53 3.26
N GLN A 483 -33.97 19.85 2.38
CA GLN A 483 -35.27 19.16 2.30
C GLN A 483 -35.22 17.88 1.43
N ALA A 484 -34.22 17.73 0.63
CA ALA A 484 -34.08 16.60 -0.32
C ALA A 484 -33.37 15.39 0.28
N ILE A 485 -32.59 15.56 1.35
CA ILE A 485 -31.77 14.51 1.97
C ILE A 485 -32.49 13.93 3.19
N ASP A 486 -32.82 12.64 3.11
CA ASP A 486 -33.28 11.84 4.23
C ASP A 486 -32.14 11.05 4.86
N PHE A 487 -31.77 11.39 6.09
CA PHE A 487 -30.64 10.77 6.79
C PHE A 487 -30.87 9.28 7.07
N GLN A 488 -32.11 8.85 7.28
CA GLN A 488 -32.43 7.44 7.49
C GLN A 488 -32.20 6.62 6.21
N SER A 489 -32.50 7.17 5.04
CA SER A 489 -32.21 6.56 3.76
C SER A 489 -30.70 6.45 3.51
N CYS A 490 -29.91 7.44 3.94
CA CYS A 490 -28.45 7.39 3.87
C CYS A 490 -27.88 6.25 4.73
N VAL A 491 -28.37 6.10 5.97
CA VAL A 491 -27.95 5.02 6.87
C VAL A 491 -28.37 3.65 6.32
N LYS A 492 -29.62 3.50 5.88
CA LYS A 492 -30.13 2.25 5.32
C LYS A 492 -29.35 1.79 4.07
N ALA A 493 -28.86 2.74 3.27
CA ALA A 493 -28.08 2.41 2.08
C ALA A 493 -26.78 1.67 2.44
N THR A 494 -26.20 1.92 3.61
CA THR A 494 -24.93 1.29 4.04
C THR A 494 -25.08 -0.13 4.60
N PHE A 495 -26.29 -0.67 4.66
CA PHE A 495 -26.57 -2.04 5.10
C PHE A 495 -26.88 -2.99 3.93
N LYS A 496 -26.91 -2.50 2.70
CA LYS A 496 -27.21 -3.29 1.52
C LYS A 496 -26.00 -3.33 0.60
N ASP A 497 -25.43 -4.50 0.39
CA ASP A 497 -24.27 -4.71 -0.49
C ASP A 497 -24.58 -4.29 -1.94
N GLU A 498 -25.82 -4.40 -2.40
CA GLU A 498 -26.26 -3.95 -3.74
C GLU A 498 -26.10 -2.42 -3.97
N ASN A 499 -25.98 -1.64 -2.91
CA ASN A 499 -25.77 -0.19 -2.95
C ASN A 499 -24.28 0.18 -2.90
N GLU A 500 -23.38 -0.76 -2.67
CA GLU A 500 -21.94 -0.51 -2.66
C GLU A 500 -21.47 -0.17 -4.08
N VAL A 501 -20.82 0.98 -4.20
CA VAL A 501 -20.29 1.50 -5.48
C VAL A 501 -18.78 1.35 -5.55
N GLY A 502 -18.11 1.34 -4.41
CA GLY A 502 -16.68 1.18 -4.33
C GLY A 502 -16.15 1.07 -2.91
N ASP A 503 -15.11 0.27 -2.76
CA ASP A 503 -14.42 0.03 -1.51
C ASP A 503 -12.99 0.58 -1.58
N GLY A 504 -12.77 1.77 -1.01
CA GLY A 504 -11.47 2.47 -0.97
C GLY A 504 -10.66 2.12 0.29
N THR A 505 -9.42 2.59 0.33
CA THR A 505 -8.48 2.38 1.45
C THR A 505 -9.05 2.85 2.80
N PHE A 506 -9.74 3.97 2.81
CA PHE A 506 -10.21 4.66 4.04
C PHE A 506 -11.72 4.67 4.20
N SER A 507 -12.47 4.42 3.15
CA SER A 507 -13.93 4.50 3.14
C SER A 507 -14.56 3.49 2.19
N THR A 508 -15.77 3.04 2.50
CA THR A 508 -16.65 2.33 1.56
C THR A 508 -17.73 3.29 1.10
N THR A 509 -17.94 3.38 -0.20
CA THR A 509 -18.89 4.31 -0.82
C THR A 509 -20.16 3.58 -1.24
N TYR A 510 -21.32 4.08 -0.83
CA TYR A 510 -22.63 3.54 -1.16
C TYR A 510 -23.46 4.55 -1.95
N ARG A 511 -24.32 4.05 -2.84
CA ARG A 511 -25.29 4.84 -3.56
C ARG A 511 -26.61 4.86 -2.80
N ALA A 512 -27.05 6.03 -2.37
CA ALA A 512 -28.34 6.21 -1.68
C ALA A 512 -29.32 6.99 -2.56
N VAL A 513 -30.51 6.45 -2.73
CA VAL A 513 -31.60 7.11 -3.45
C VAL A 513 -32.57 7.67 -2.41
N MET A 514 -32.73 8.98 -2.41
CA MET A 514 -33.64 9.67 -1.48
C MET A 514 -35.10 9.51 -1.92
N PRO A 515 -36.05 9.65 -1.00
CA PRO A 515 -37.48 9.67 -1.34
C PRO A 515 -37.84 10.77 -2.37
N SER A 516 -37.05 11.84 -2.43
CA SER A 516 -37.16 12.92 -3.44
C SER A 516 -36.73 12.52 -4.83
N GLY A 517 -36.14 11.32 -5.02
CA GLY A 517 -35.49 10.89 -6.25
C GLY A 517 -34.03 11.37 -6.38
N THR A 518 -33.54 12.21 -5.46
CA THR A 518 -32.15 12.67 -5.44
C THR A 518 -31.22 11.50 -5.12
N VAL A 519 -30.13 11.36 -5.89
CA VAL A 519 -29.09 10.34 -5.65
C VAL A 519 -27.91 10.98 -4.94
N VAL A 520 -27.47 10.35 -3.85
CA VAL A 520 -26.37 10.80 -3.01
C VAL A 520 -25.35 9.67 -2.87
N SER A 521 -24.07 9.99 -2.93
CA SER A 521 -22.99 9.08 -2.56
C SER A 521 -22.72 9.20 -1.06
N VAL A 522 -22.82 8.07 -0.35
CA VAL A 522 -22.64 7.98 1.10
C VAL A 522 -21.32 7.24 1.36
N LYS A 523 -20.34 7.93 1.94
CA LYS A 523 -19.06 7.37 2.32
C LYS A 523 -19.07 6.96 3.79
N LYS A 524 -18.91 5.67 4.05
CA LYS A 524 -18.74 5.08 5.38
C LYS A 524 -17.25 5.01 5.72
N LEU A 525 -16.81 5.76 6.71
CA LEU A 525 -15.40 5.81 7.10
C LEU A 525 -14.99 4.55 7.86
N LYS A 526 -13.89 3.88 7.42
CA LYS A 526 -13.38 2.61 7.97
C LYS A 526 -12.52 2.79 9.23
N SER A 527 -11.84 3.92 9.37
CA SER A 527 -10.71 4.10 10.30
C SER A 527 -10.94 5.16 11.37
N VAL A 528 -12.18 5.59 11.59
CA VAL A 528 -12.45 6.49 12.70
C VAL A 528 -12.49 5.66 13.97
N ASP A 529 -11.42 5.75 14.79
CA ASP A 529 -11.29 5.04 16.05
C ASP A 529 -12.47 5.40 16.95
N ARG A 530 -13.03 4.40 17.67
CA ARG A 530 -14.11 4.62 18.67
C ARG A 530 -13.80 5.77 19.61
N ALA A 531 -12.51 5.96 19.98
CA ALA A 531 -12.06 7.07 20.81
C ALA A 531 -12.23 8.45 20.12
N VAL A 532 -12.15 8.53 18.79
CA VAL A 532 -12.36 9.77 18.02
C VAL A 532 -13.83 10.09 17.91
N VAL A 533 -14.68 9.08 17.69
CA VAL A 533 -16.14 9.27 17.64
C VAL A 533 -16.69 9.67 19.01
N GLN A 534 -16.07 9.21 20.12
CA GLN A 534 -16.43 9.66 21.48
C GLN A 534 -16.10 11.15 21.72
N GLN A 535 -15.15 11.74 20.98
CA GLN A 535 -14.90 13.19 20.97
C GLN A 535 -15.80 13.90 19.93
N ARG A 536 -17.10 13.63 19.95
CA ARG A 536 -18.11 14.09 18.98
C ARG A 536 -17.99 15.55 18.57
N THR A 537 -17.77 16.44 19.51
CA THR A 537 -17.63 17.89 19.26
C THR A 537 -16.44 18.24 18.37
N LYS A 538 -15.37 17.44 18.44
CA LYS A 538 -14.16 17.66 17.64
C LYS A 538 -14.36 17.17 16.21
N VAL A 539 -14.96 15.99 16.04
CA VAL A 539 -15.27 15.43 14.71
C VAL A 539 -16.25 16.35 13.97
N VAL A 540 -17.33 16.77 14.61
CA VAL A 540 -18.30 17.69 14.02
C VAL A 540 -17.65 19.00 13.59
N ARG A 541 -16.81 19.60 14.42
CA ARG A 541 -16.10 20.85 14.10
C ARG A 541 -15.18 20.69 12.89
N GLU A 542 -14.48 19.55 12.76
CA GLU A 542 -13.63 19.30 11.58
C GLU A 542 -14.46 19.03 10.32
N LEU A 543 -15.59 18.33 10.43
CA LEU A 543 -16.52 18.11 9.31
C LEU A 543 -17.11 19.43 8.81
N GLU A 544 -17.54 20.32 9.73
CA GLU A 544 -18.01 21.67 9.40
C GLU A 544 -16.92 22.53 8.74
N ARG A 545 -15.67 22.41 9.22
CA ARG A 545 -14.53 23.11 8.62
C ARG A 545 -14.23 22.61 7.21
N LEU A 546 -14.33 21.30 6.96
CA LEU A 546 -14.16 20.70 5.65
C LEU A 546 -15.19 21.19 4.62
N ALA A 547 -16.43 21.42 5.07
CA ALA A 547 -17.49 22.00 4.23
C ALA A 547 -17.13 23.39 3.68
N HIS A 548 -16.26 24.13 4.38
CA HIS A 548 -15.79 25.46 3.95
C HIS A 548 -14.55 25.41 3.04
N ILE A 549 -13.90 24.25 2.87
CA ILE A 549 -12.80 24.05 1.90
C ILE A 549 -13.42 23.84 0.52
N GLY A 550 -13.56 24.92 -0.22
CA GLY A 550 -14.20 24.91 -1.53
C GLY A 550 -13.26 25.24 -2.67
N HIS A 551 -13.13 24.33 -3.64
CA HIS A 551 -12.48 24.55 -4.93
C HIS A 551 -13.27 23.79 -6.00
N GLU A 552 -13.33 24.33 -7.23
CA GLU A 552 -14.10 23.73 -8.33
C GLU A 552 -13.61 22.32 -8.72
N ASN A 553 -12.33 22.01 -8.47
CA ASN A 553 -11.73 20.70 -8.76
C ASN A 553 -11.58 19.81 -7.52
N LEU A 554 -12.38 20.03 -6.46
CA LEU A 554 -12.43 19.18 -5.28
C LEU A 554 -13.84 18.68 -5.03
N VAL A 555 -13.97 17.40 -4.68
CA VAL A 555 -15.24 16.85 -4.21
C VAL A 555 -15.55 17.41 -2.83
N ARG A 556 -16.69 18.09 -2.68
CA ARG A 556 -17.12 18.65 -1.39
C ARG A 556 -18.11 17.73 -0.68
N PRO A 557 -17.98 17.54 0.63
CA PRO A 557 -19.06 16.97 1.40
C PRO A 557 -20.28 17.91 1.39
N ILE A 558 -21.46 17.36 1.12
CA ILE A 558 -22.73 18.09 1.17
C ILE A 558 -23.41 17.96 2.53
N GLY A 559 -22.94 17.03 3.37
CA GLY A 559 -23.43 16.81 4.71
C GLY A 559 -22.73 15.65 5.40
N TYR A 560 -23.17 15.35 6.62
CA TYR A 560 -22.72 14.18 7.38
C TYR A 560 -23.84 13.56 8.20
N VAL A 561 -23.66 12.29 8.58
CA VAL A 561 -24.50 11.58 9.53
C VAL A 561 -23.60 10.82 10.50
N LEU A 562 -23.83 11.03 11.80
CA LEU A 562 -23.22 10.23 12.85
C LEU A 562 -24.30 9.35 13.48
N TYR A 563 -24.13 8.05 13.45
CA TYR A 563 -25.00 7.10 14.13
C TYR A 563 -24.15 6.05 14.84
N ASP A 564 -24.52 5.70 16.06
CA ASP A 564 -23.74 4.85 16.94
C ASP A 564 -22.25 5.30 16.98
N ASP A 565 -21.32 4.44 16.60
CA ASP A 565 -19.89 4.74 16.48
C ASP A 565 -19.43 4.87 15.01
N VAL A 566 -20.35 5.19 14.09
CA VAL A 566 -20.09 5.27 12.66
C VAL A 566 -20.27 6.69 12.14
N ALA A 567 -19.32 7.16 11.34
CA ALA A 567 -19.39 8.43 10.64
C ALA A 567 -19.62 8.20 9.13
N LEU A 568 -20.67 8.82 8.61
CA LEU A 568 -20.98 8.88 7.19
C LEU A 568 -20.76 10.29 6.66
N LEU A 569 -20.10 10.40 5.52
CA LEU A 569 -19.99 11.62 4.73
C LEU A 569 -20.92 11.54 3.52
N LEU A 570 -21.64 12.61 3.26
CA LEU A 570 -22.55 12.71 2.13
C LEU A 570 -21.92 13.55 1.03
N HIS A 571 -21.93 13.04 -0.19
CA HIS A 571 -21.42 13.72 -1.37
C HIS A 571 -22.42 13.70 -2.51
N GLN A 572 -22.31 14.65 -3.43
CA GLN A 572 -23.07 14.60 -4.66
C GLN A 572 -22.65 13.36 -5.46
N HIS A 573 -23.63 12.64 -6.02
CA HIS A 573 -23.35 11.48 -6.86
C HIS A 573 -22.81 11.94 -8.23
N LEU A 574 -21.62 11.42 -8.63
CA LEU A 574 -20.95 11.75 -9.87
C LEU A 574 -21.10 10.56 -10.85
N ALA A 575 -21.86 10.75 -11.91
CA ALA A 575 -22.35 9.66 -12.76
C ALA A 575 -21.31 9.13 -13.76
N ASN A 576 -20.25 9.89 -14.10
CA ASN A 576 -19.24 9.48 -15.07
C ASN A 576 -18.07 8.70 -14.45
N GLY A 577 -18.21 8.27 -13.19
CA GLY A 577 -17.22 7.43 -12.52
C GLY A 577 -15.89 8.13 -12.25
N THR A 578 -14.80 7.39 -12.39
CA THR A 578 -13.43 7.85 -12.08
C THR A 578 -12.53 7.88 -13.32
N LEU A 579 -11.39 8.58 -13.22
CA LEU A 579 -10.36 8.58 -14.26
C LEU A 579 -9.79 7.18 -14.49
N LEU A 580 -9.68 6.35 -13.44
CA LEU A 580 -9.28 4.94 -13.56
C LEU A 580 -10.21 4.17 -14.50
N GLN A 581 -11.53 4.31 -14.31
CA GLN A 581 -12.53 3.68 -15.18
C GLN A 581 -12.46 4.24 -16.60
N LEU A 582 -12.31 5.55 -16.77
CA LEU A 582 -12.16 6.18 -18.08
C LEU A 582 -10.93 5.66 -18.85
N LEU A 583 -9.81 5.42 -18.17
CA LEU A 583 -8.57 4.97 -18.81
C LEU A 583 -8.55 3.45 -19.10
N HIS A 584 -9.13 2.63 -18.23
CA HIS A 584 -8.92 1.18 -18.24
C HIS A 584 -10.18 0.35 -18.53
N ASP A 585 -11.39 0.93 -18.42
CA ASP A 585 -12.62 0.23 -18.83
C ASP A 585 -12.76 0.28 -20.37
N ASN A 586 -12.87 -0.89 -20.99
CA ASN A 586 -12.92 -1.02 -22.45
C ASN A 586 -14.10 -0.27 -23.10
N GLY A 587 -15.21 -0.06 -22.40
CA GLY A 587 -16.37 0.72 -22.86
C GLY A 587 -16.12 2.23 -22.80
N GLU A 588 -15.60 2.72 -21.69
CA GLU A 588 -15.36 4.15 -21.44
C GLU A 588 -14.09 4.66 -22.12
N ARG A 589 -13.06 3.81 -22.27
CA ARG A 589 -11.77 4.14 -22.92
C ARG A 589 -11.91 4.73 -24.32
N ARG A 590 -12.99 4.38 -25.06
CA ARG A 590 -13.28 4.96 -26.37
C ARG A 590 -13.68 6.45 -26.31
N LYS A 591 -14.10 6.93 -25.14
CA LYS A 591 -14.50 8.33 -24.91
C LYS A 591 -13.34 9.24 -24.48
N ALA A 592 -12.17 8.66 -24.19
CA ALA A 592 -10.98 9.38 -23.75
C ALA A 592 -10.19 9.91 -24.96
N ASP A 593 -10.39 11.14 -25.35
CA ASP A 593 -9.54 11.88 -26.29
C ASP A 593 -8.47 12.70 -25.55
N TRP A 594 -7.40 13.08 -26.27
CA TRP A 594 -6.29 13.79 -25.64
C TRP A 594 -6.69 15.17 -25.05
N PRO A 595 -7.46 16.01 -25.72
CA PRO A 595 -7.88 17.31 -25.15
C PRO A 595 -8.62 17.15 -23.82
N ARG A 596 -9.48 16.14 -23.70
CA ARG A 596 -10.21 15.83 -22.47
C ARG A 596 -9.26 15.36 -21.37
N LEU A 597 -8.36 14.43 -21.69
CA LEU A 597 -7.38 13.92 -20.73
C LEU A 597 -6.43 15.01 -20.23
N LEU A 598 -6.02 15.92 -21.11
CA LEU A 598 -5.21 17.08 -20.73
C LEU A 598 -5.99 18.07 -19.84
N SER A 599 -7.27 18.29 -20.13
CA SER A 599 -8.13 19.11 -19.25
C SER A 599 -8.25 18.49 -17.86
N ILE A 600 -8.50 17.17 -17.78
CA ILE A 600 -8.55 16.42 -16.51
C ILE A 600 -7.23 16.58 -15.74
N ALA A 601 -6.09 16.45 -16.42
CA ALA A 601 -4.78 16.63 -15.79
C ALA A 601 -4.59 18.04 -15.19
N VAL A 602 -5.04 19.07 -15.90
CA VAL A 602 -4.99 20.47 -15.43
C VAL A 602 -5.91 20.66 -14.21
N ASP A 603 -7.14 20.14 -14.25
CA ASP A 603 -8.12 20.23 -13.17
C ASP A 603 -7.58 19.59 -11.87
N VAL A 604 -7.02 18.38 -11.98
CA VAL A 604 -6.41 17.69 -10.81
C VAL A 604 -5.22 18.48 -10.26
N ALA A 605 -4.38 19.03 -11.14
CA ALA A 605 -3.24 19.85 -10.74
C ALA A 605 -3.68 21.12 -10.00
N GLN A 606 -4.76 21.78 -10.44
CA GLN A 606 -5.35 22.95 -9.79
C GLN A 606 -5.92 22.60 -8.41
N GLY A 607 -6.66 21.50 -8.30
CA GLY A 607 -7.16 21.00 -7.02
C GLY A 607 -6.05 20.71 -6.02
N LEU A 608 -4.97 20.04 -6.44
CA LEU A 608 -3.79 19.79 -5.59
C LEU A 608 -3.02 21.06 -5.24
N ALA A 609 -2.87 22.00 -6.19
CA ALA A 609 -2.21 23.27 -5.93
C ALA A 609 -2.96 24.07 -4.85
N PHE A 610 -4.29 24.09 -4.91
CA PHE A 610 -5.13 24.71 -3.88
C PHE A 610 -4.97 24.03 -2.51
N LEU A 611 -5.01 22.69 -2.45
CA LEU A 611 -4.81 21.97 -1.19
C LEU A 611 -3.44 22.31 -0.56
N HIS A 612 -2.38 22.35 -1.36
CA HIS A 612 -1.05 22.71 -0.88
C HIS A 612 -0.99 24.17 -0.39
N GLN A 613 -1.74 25.08 -1.01
CA GLN A 613 -1.82 26.48 -0.56
C GLN A 613 -2.50 26.61 0.80
N VAL A 614 -3.51 25.78 1.09
CA VAL A 614 -4.18 25.76 2.40
C VAL A 614 -3.52 24.79 3.40
N ALA A 615 -2.26 24.45 3.16
CA ALA A 615 -1.43 23.56 3.98
C ALA A 615 -2.10 22.18 4.26
N THR A 616 -2.77 21.65 3.26
CA THR A 616 -3.41 20.33 3.32
C THR A 616 -2.69 19.39 2.35
N VAL A 617 -2.33 18.21 2.83
CA VAL A 617 -1.71 17.16 2.04
C VAL A 617 -2.75 16.09 1.74
N HIS A 618 -2.86 15.66 0.51
CA HIS A 618 -3.76 14.56 0.12
C HIS A 618 -3.10 13.22 0.44
N LEU A 619 -3.81 12.31 1.09
CA LEU A 619 -3.20 11.05 1.53
C LEU A 619 -3.09 10.01 0.43
N ASP A 620 -3.93 10.08 -0.61
CA ASP A 620 -4.02 9.07 -1.66
C ASP A 620 -4.34 9.69 -3.05
N VAL A 621 -3.34 10.30 -3.68
CA VAL A 621 -3.46 10.81 -5.06
C VAL A 621 -3.29 9.66 -6.04
N CYS A 622 -4.39 9.23 -6.66
CA CYS A 622 -4.43 8.16 -7.67
C CYS A 622 -5.60 8.42 -8.66
N SER A 623 -5.60 7.75 -9.81
CA SER A 623 -6.67 7.89 -10.81
C SER A 623 -8.04 7.41 -10.31
N GLY A 624 -8.07 6.48 -9.34
CA GLY A 624 -9.29 6.02 -8.68
C GLY A 624 -9.98 7.08 -7.81
N ASN A 625 -9.23 8.07 -7.33
CA ASN A 625 -9.73 9.18 -6.50
C ASN A 625 -9.99 10.47 -7.31
N VAL A 626 -9.87 10.42 -8.63
CA VAL A 626 -10.23 11.50 -9.55
C VAL A 626 -11.60 11.19 -10.13
N PHE A 627 -12.63 11.86 -9.64
CA PHE A 627 -14.03 11.70 -10.08
C PHE A 627 -14.36 12.63 -11.23
N LEU A 628 -15.29 12.23 -12.08
CA LEU A 628 -15.67 12.97 -13.28
C LEU A 628 -17.14 13.41 -13.18
N ASP A 629 -17.38 14.73 -13.34
CA ASP A 629 -18.73 15.29 -13.38
C ASP A 629 -19.44 14.97 -14.73
N SER A 630 -20.66 15.40 -14.89
CA SER A 630 -21.45 15.19 -16.11
C SER A 630 -20.83 15.79 -17.37
N ARG A 631 -19.89 16.72 -17.25
CA ARG A 631 -19.14 17.38 -18.33
C ARG A 631 -17.73 16.83 -18.49
N TYR A 632 -17.35 15.82 -17.70
CA TYR A 632 -15.99 15.27 -17.60
C TYR A 632 -14.96 16.24 -17.00
N ASN A 633 -15.37 17.28 -16.23
CA ASN A 633 -14.44 18.03 -15.41
C ASN A 633 -13.98 17.15 -14.25
N ALA A 634 -12.70 17.25 -13.90
CA ALA A 634 -12.15 16.40 -12.85
C ALA A 634 -12.30 17.05 -11.46
N LEU A 635 -12.72 16.23 -10.50
CA LEU A 635 -12.82 16.57 -9.08
C LEU A 635 -12.01 15.55 -8.26
N LEU A 636 -11.01 16.03 -7.52
CA LEU A 636 -10.23 15.19 -6.63
C LEU A 636 -11.03 14.91 -5.34
N GLY A 637 -11.24 13.63 -5.04
CA GLY A 637 -11.96 13.15 -3.86
C GLY A 637 -11.03 12.68 -2.74
N GLU A 638 -11.60 12.15 -1.66
CA GLU A 638 -10.89 11.64 -0.46
C GLU A 638 -10.05 12.69 0.30
N VAL A 639 -10.37 13.98 0.12
CA VAL A 639 -9.66 15.11 0.75
C VAL A 639 -9.93 15.19 2.26
N GLU A 640 -11.13 14.79 2.67
CA GLU A 640 -11.64 14.87 4.05
C GLU A 640 -10.87 13.96 5.02
N ILE A 641 -10.35 12.86 4.54
CA ILE A 641 -9.70 11.84 5.36
C ILE A 641 -8.38 12.33 5.95
N SER A 642 -7.65 13.15 5.22
CA SER A 642 -6.38 13.73 5.66
C SER A 642 -6.47 14.53 6.96
N ARG A 643 -7.67 15.05 7.28
CA ARG A 643 -7.89 15.88 8.47
C ARG A 643 -8.65 15.17 9.59
N LEU A 644 -9.45 14.15 9.26
CA LEU A 644 -10.21 13.39 10.25
C LEU A 644 -9.35 12.42 11.04
N LEU A 645 -8.23 11.94 10.47
CA LEU A 645 -7.37 10.94 11.11
C LEU A 645 -6.47 11.49 12.22
N ASP A 646 -6.02 12.76 12.19
CA ASP A 646 -5.40 13.41 13.36
C ASP A 646 -5.32 14.95 13.25
N PRO A 647 -6.22 15.70 13.88
CA PRO A 647 -6.16 17.16 13.89
C PRO A 647 -5.11 17.76 14.85
N THR A 648 -4.46 16.97 15.71
CA THR A 648 -3.50 17.46 16.71
C THR A 648 -2.05 17.23 16.35
N LYS A 649 -1.77 16.31 15.43
CA LYS A 649 -0.43 16.04 14.95
C LYS A 649 -0.30 16.61 13.55
N GLY A 650 0.32 17.76 13.43
CA GLY A 650 0.53 18.49 12.17
C GLY A 650 1.30 17.76 11.06
N THR A 651 1.46 16.47 11.21
CA THR A 651 1.92 15.50 10.21
C THR A 651 1.40 14.13 10.65
N ALA A 652 0.45 13.58 9.94
CA ALA A 652 -0.07 12.27 10.22
C ALA A 652 1.07 11.24 10.16
N SER A 653 1.47 10.73 11.31
CA SER A 653 2.20 9.48 11.45
C SER A 653 1.17 8.39 11.18
N ILE A 654 1.07 7.97 9.93
CA ILE A 654 0.15 6.91 9.54
C ILE A 654 0.91 5.60 9.70
N SER A 655 0.45 4.76 10.60
CA SER A 655 0.93 3.39 10.81
C SER A 655 0.46 2.40 9.71
N ALA A 656 -0.01 2.92 8.58
CA ALA A 656 -0.27 2.17 7.36
C ALA A 656 0.30 2.97 6.18
N VAL A 657 0.86 2.31 5.20
CA VAL A 657 1.29 2.93 3.94
C VAL A 657 0.07 3.62 3.34
N ALA A 658 0.01 4.95 3.47
CA ALA A 658 -1.10 5.71 2.93
C ALA A 658 -0.86 5.90 1.44
N GLY A 659 -1.76 5.39 0.64
CA GLY A 659 -1.77 5.57 -0.81
C GLY A 659 -2.01 4.28 -1.58
N SER A 660 -2.54 4.43 -2.78
CA SER A 660 -2.78 3.34 -3.71
C SER A 660 -1.46 2.82 -4.28
N PHE A 661 -1.32 1.49 -4.35
CA PHE A 661 -0.10 0.85 -4.84
C PHE A 661 0.24 1.31 -6.26
N GLY A 662 1.54 1.57 -6.50
CA GLY A 662 2.03 2.13 -7.77
C GLY A 662 2.08 3.66 -7.82
N TYR A 663 1.34 4.39 -6.96
CA TYR A 663 1.39 5.85 -6.84
C TYR A 663 2.20 6.33 -5.64
N ILE A 664 2.62 5.41 -4.78
CA ILE A 664 3.35 5.71 -3.54
C ILE A 664 4.74 6.22 -3.86
N PRO A 665 5.13 7.41 -3.37
CA PRO A 665 6.48 7.93 -3.57
C PRO A 665 7.53 7.07 -2.87
N PRO A 666 8.72 6.90 -3.45
CA PRO A 666 9.77 6.07 -2.87
C PRO A 666 10.19 6.51 -1.45
N GLU A 667 10.10 7.81 -1.15
CA GLU A 667 10.41 8.32 0.18
C GLU A 667 9.40 7.95 1.26
N TYR A 668 8.19 7.51 0.92
CA TYR A 668 7.23 7.06 1.95
C TYR A 668 7.69 5.77 2.62
N ALA A 669 8.42 4.92 1.92
CA ALA A 669 9.05 3.75 2.50
C ALA A 669 10.03 4.10 3.64
N TYR A 670 10.61 5.31 3.60
CA TYR A 670 11.60 5.77 4.58
C TYR A 670 11.06 6.79 5.58
N THR A 671 10.13 7.64 5.15
CA THR A 671 9.66 8.76 5.99
C THR A 671 8.39 8.45 6.76
N MET A 672 7.60 7.47 6.33
CA MET A 672 6.26 7.16 6.84
C MET A 672 5.36 8.41 6.97
N ARG A 673 5.60 9.41 6.14
CA ARG A 673 4.88 10.69 6.16
C ARG A 673 4.42 11.05 4.77
N VAL A 674 3.15 11.40 4.65
CA VAL A 674 2.65 12.01 3.43
C VAL A 674 3.09 13.47 3.38
N THR A 675 3.69 13.86 2.27
CA THR A 675 4.31 15.17 2.09
C THR A 675 3.79 15.85 0.83
N VAL A 676 3.92 17.19 0.76
CA VAL A 676 3.61 17.95 -0.45
C VAL A 676 4.41 17.46 -1.67
N PRO A 677 5.74 17.25 -1.59
CA PRO A 677 6.49 16.64 -2.70
C PRO A 677 6.05 15.21 -3.04
N GLY A 678 5.57 14.45 -2.04
CA GLY A 678 4.99 13.13 -2.28
C GLY A 678 3.72 13.19 -3.13
N ASN A 679 2.81 14.12 -2.86
CA ASN A 679 1.63 14.35 -3.72
C ASN A 679 2.02 14.75 -5.16
N VAL A 680 3.10 15.50 -5.33
CA VAL A 680 3.63 15.84 -6.66
C VAL A 680 4.08 14.58 -7.38
N TYR A 681 4.75 13.66 -6.70
CA TYR A 681 5.16 12.38 -7.27
C TYR A 681 3.94 11.55 -7.69
N SER A 682 3.00 11.32 -6.78
CA SER A 682 1.78 10.56 -7.08
C SER A 682 0.99 11.17 -8.24
N PHE A 683 0.92 12.50 -8.32
CA PHE A 683 0.34 13.19 -9.48
C PHE A 683 1.16 12.97 -10.77
N GLY A 684 2.49 12.94 -10.66
CA GLY A 684 3.38 12.58 -11.78
C GLY A 684 3.06 11.18 -12.32
N VAL A 685 2.78 10.22 -11.44
CA VAL A 685 2.35 8.86 -11.83
C VAL A 685 1.00 8.90 -12.55
N VAL A 686 0.02 9.69 -12.08
CA VAL A 686 -1.25 9.90 -12.78
C VAL A 686 -1.03 10.46 -14.18
N LEU A 687 -0.10 11.41 -14.37
CA LEU A 687 0.26 11.92 -15.71
C LEU A 687 0.86 10.85 -16.61
N LEU A 688 1.75 9.99 -16.06
CA LEU A 688 2.31 8.87 -16.83
C LEU A 688 1.22 7.86 -17.21
N GLU A 689 0.29 7.57 -16.32
CA GLU A 689 -0.86 6.70 -16.58
C GLU A 689 -1.76 7.27 -17.71
N ILE A 690 -2.05 8.56 -17.67
CA ILE A 690 -2.79 9.27 -18.74
C ILE A 690 -2.06 9.16 -20.10
N LEU A 691 -0.74 9.35 -20.11
CA LEU A 691 0.06 9.34 -21.33
C LEU A 691 0.23 7.96 -21.95
N THR A 692 0.36 6.93 -21.11
CA THR A 692 0.69 5.57 -21.55
C THR A 692 -0.53 4.66 -21.60
N SER A 693 -1.60 5.01 -20.90
CA SER A 693 -2.76 4.15 -20.61
C SER A 693 -2.37 2.81 -19.98
N LYS A 694 -1.30 2.79 -19.17
CA LYS A 694 -0.78 1.64 -18.46
C LYS A 694 -1.01 1.78 -16.96
N LEU A 695 -1.36 0.67 -16.29
CA LEU A 695 -1.50 0.67 -14.83
C LEU A 695 -0.15 0.90 -14.15
N PRO A 696 -0.07 1.72 -13.08
CA PRO A 696 1.20 2.13 -12.49
C PRO A 696 2.03 1.02 -11.87
N ALA A 697 1.38 -0.02 -11.33
CA ALA A 697 2.06 -1.06 -10.58
C ALA A 697 2.42 -2.28 -11.42
N VAL A 698 1.59 -2.64 -12.40
CA VAL A 698 1.71 -3.87 -13.18
C VAL A 698 1.29 -3.63 -14.62
N ASP A 699 2.23 -3.82 -15.56
CA ASP A 699 1.94 -3.87 -16.99
C ASP A 699 2.94 -4.82 -17.65
N GLU A 700 2.49 -5.64 -18.59
CA GLU A 700 3.31 -6.63 -19.30
C GLU A 700 4.55 -6.02 -19.98
N ALA A 701 4.49 -4.75 -20.34
CA ALA A 701 5.60 -4.04 -20.97
C ALA A 701 6.75 -3.68 -20.00
N PHE A 702 6.56 -3.77 -18.68
CA PHE A 702 7.54 -3.27 -17.72
C PHE A 702 8.67 -4.27 -17.42
N GLY A 703 8.37 -5.57 -17.45
CA GLY A 703 9.29 -6.60 -16.93
C GLY A 703 9.18 -6.77 -15.41
N GLU A 704 9.78 -7.85 -14.90
CA GLU A 704 9.65 -8.29 -13.51
C GLU A 704 10.22 -7.23 -12.52
N GLY A 705 9.41 -6.81 -11.56
CA GLY A 705 9.81 -5.85 -10.52
C GLY A 705 9.93 -4.38 -10.96
N VAL A 706 9.44 -4.04 -12.13
CA VAL A 706 9.50 -2.68 -12.69
C VAL A 706 8.12 -2.03 -12.67
N ASP A 707 7.98 -0.89 -12.00
CA ASP A 707 6.80 -0.04 -12.04
C ASP A 707 6.80 0.91 -13.23
N LEU A 708 5.65 1.56 -13.50
CA LEU A 708 5.49 2.52 -14.61
C LEU A 708 6.55 3.62 -14.60
N VAL A 709 6.92 4.13 -13.43
CA VAL A 709 7.90 5.22 -13.31
C VAL A 709 9.28 4.71 -13.73
N LYS A 710 9.72 3.56 -13.21
CA LYS A 710 10.99 2.95 -13.58
C LYS A 710 11.03 2.60 -15.07
N TRP A 711 9.93 2.05 -15.59
CA TRP A 711 9.81 1.71 -17.00
C TRP A 711 9.99 2.92 -17.92
N VAL A 712 9.28 4.04 -17.64
CA VAL A 712 9.39 5.29 -18.41
C VAL A 712 10.78 5.90 -18.29
N HIS A 713 11.34 5.98 -17.09
CA HIS A 713 12.68 6.55 -16.87
C HIS A 713 13.80 5.72 -17.53
N ALA A 714 13.61 4.41 -17.68
CA ALA A 714 14.58 3.52 -18.35
C ALA A 714 14.43 3.46 -19.89
N ALA A 715 13.40 4.08 -20.48
CA ALA A 715 13.16 4.05 -21.92
C ALA A 715 14.37 4.50 -22.77
N PRO A 716 15.11 5.59 -22.43
CA PRO A 716 16.30 5.98 -23.19
C PRO A 716 17.40 4.90 -23.15
N ALA A 717 17.56 4.18 -22.05
CA ALA A 717 18.54 3.10 -21.93
C ALA A 717 18.15 1.87 -22.78
N ARG A 718 16.86 1.67 -23.05
CA ARG A 718 16.36 0.65 -24.00
C ARG A 718 16.43 1.09 -25.46
N GLY A 719 16.84 2.34 -25.74
CA GLY A 719 16.84 2.91 -27.08
C GLY A 719 15.44 3.32 -27.58
N GLU A 720 14.46 3.39 -26.70
CA GLU A 720 13.08 3.77 -27.05
C GLU A 720 12.94 5.29 -27.12
N THR A 721 12.19 5.75 -28.12
CA THR A 721 11.84 7.18 -28.24
C THR A 721 10.65 7.50 -27.33
N PRO A 722 10.48 8.77 -26.91
CA PRO A 722 9.33 9.18 -26.10
C PRO A 722 7.98 8.81 -26.73
N GLU A 723 7.88 8.77 -28.06
CA GLU A 723 6.67 8.41 -28.79
C GLU A 723 6.31 6.94 -28.64
N GLN A 724 7.29 6.07 -28.45
CA GLN A 724 7.09 4.62 -28.32
C GLN A 724 6.51 4.22 -26.98
N ILE A 725 6.68 5.05 -25.95
CA ILE A 725 6.11 4.82 -24.62
C ILE A 725 4.71 5.39 -24.43
N MET A 726 4.28 6.33 -25.32
CA MET A 726 2.95 6.92 -25.25
C MET A 726 1.89 6.01 -25.88
N ASP A 727 0.65 6.17 -25.45
CA ASP A 727 -0.48 5.45 -26.05
C ASP A 727 -0.58 5.76 -27.55
N PRO A 728 -0.35 4.77 -28.43
CA PRO A 728 -0.36 4.99 -29.87
C PRO A 728 -1.73 5.43 -30.40
N ARG A 729 -2.83 5.13 -29.71
CA ARG A 729 -4.18 5.56 -30.10
C ARG A 729 -4.34 7.08 -29.96
N LEU A 730 -3.63 7.72 -29.03
CA LEU A 730 -3.65 9.17 -28.81
C LEU A 730 -2.57 9.87 -29.63
N SER A 731 -1.35 9.32 -29.62
CA SER A 731 -0.18 9.94 -30.27
C SER A 731 -0.21 9.87 -31.79
N ALA A 732 -0.92 8.89 -32.37
CA ALA A 732 -1.04 8.75 -33.84
C ALA A 732 -2.07 9.68 -34.49
N VAL A 733 -3.00 10.27 -33.72
CA VAL A 733 -4.14 11.03 -34.24
C VAL A 733 -3.74 12.40 -34.85
N SER A 734 -2.84 13.16 -34.16
CA SER A 734 -2.50 14.52 -34.52
C SER A 734 -1.08 14.90 -34.14
N PHE A 735 -0.41 15.65 -35.01
CA PHE A 735 0.91 16.22 -34.68
C PHE A 735 0.85 17.17 -33.46
N ALA A 736 -0.22 17.98 -33.38
CA ALA A 736 -0.43 18.89 -32.25
C ALA A 736 -0.59 18.10 -30.92
N TRP A 737 -1.39 17.03 -30.92
CA TRP A 737 -1.54 16.17 -29.73
C TRP A 737 -0.22 15.56 -29.31
N ARG A 738 0.55 15.02 -30.26
CA ARG A 738 1.86 14.44 -29.97
C ARG A 738 2.81 15.45 -29.34
N ARG A 739 2.83 16.68 -29.83
CA ARG A 739 3.65 17.75 -29.26
C ARG A 739 3.23 18.09 -27.84
N GLN A 740 1.94 18.19 -27.57
CA GLN A 740 1.39 18.42 -26.23
C GLN A 740 1.71 17.25 -25.29
N MET A 741 1.54 16.00 -25.76
CA MET A 741 1.87 14.79 -24.97
C MET A 741 3.36 14.76 -24.59
N LEU A 742 4.27 15.13 -25.50
CA LEU A 742 5.70 15.27 -25.22
C LEU A 742 6.00 16.33 -24.15
N ALA A 743 5.28 17.46 -24.20
CA ALA A 743 5.42 18.50 -23.18
C ALA A 743 4.93 18.00 -21.80
N VAL A 744 3.78 17.33 -21.76
CA VAL A 744 3.23 16.73 -20.53
C VAL A 744 4.13 15.60 -19.99
N LEU A 745 4.74 14.80 -20.87
CA LEU A 745 5.71 13.78 -20.46
C LEU A 745 6.89 14.38 -19.70
N ARG A 746 7.42 15.52 -20.18
CA ARG A 746 8.49 16.25 -19.47
C ARG A 746 8.04 16.69 -18.08
N VAL A 747 6.80 17.18 -17.95
CA VAL A 747 6.22 17.54 -16.65
C VAL A 747 6.12 16.30 -15.73
N ALA A 748 5.62 15.19 -16.26
CA ALA A 748 5.50 13.94 -15.51
C ALA A 748 6.86 13.43 -15.02
N MET A 749 7.90 13.47 -15.87
CA MET A 749 9.27 13.09 -15.51
C MET A 749 9.84 13.95 -14.37
N LEU A 750 9.59 15.27 -14.40
CA LEU A 750 10.00 16.17 -13.33
C LEU A 750 9.24 15.90 -12.03
N CYS A 751 7.95 15.58 -12.10
CA CYS A 751 7.14 15.24 -10.93
C CYS A 751 7.57 13.91 -10.31
N THR A 752 8.01 12.94 -11.10
CA THR A 752 8.45 11.62 -10.65
C THR A 752 9.96 11.52 -10.36
N GLU A 753 10.65 12.65 -10.25
CA GLU A 753 12.05 12.69 -9.82
C GLU A 753 12.23 11.96 -8.49
N ARG A 754 13.29 11.15 -8.40
CA ARG A 754 13.57 10.32 -7.21
C ARG A 754 13.79 11.19 -5.96
N ALA A 755 14.49 12.32 -6.11
CA ALA A 755 14.73 13.26 -5.03
C ALA A 755 13.54 14.22 -4.85
N PRO A 756 12.81 14.20 -3.71
CA PRO A 756 11.63 15.06 -3.49
C PRO A 756 11.88 16.53 -3.70
N ALA A 757 13.08 17.03 -3.34
CA ALA A 757 13.47 18.42 -3.49
C ALA A 757 13.62 18.89 -4.97
N LYS A 758 13.80 17.96 -5.91
CA LYS A 758 13.89 18.28 -7.35
C LYS A 758 12.54 18.37 -8.03
N ARG A 759 11.47 17.89 -7.39
CA ARG A 759 10.12 17.94 -7.95
C ARG A 759 9.58 19.36 -7.93
N PRO A 760 8.89 19.80 -8.98
CA PRO A 760 8.30 21.15 -9.03
C PRO A 760 7.17 21.28 -8.00
N ARG A 761 6.87 22.51 -7.56
CA ARG A 761 5.66 22.77 -6.77
C ARG A 761 4.41 22.67 -7.66
N MET A 762 3.26 22.24 -7.10
CA MET A 762 2.03 22.08 -7.89
C MET A 762 1.60 23.34 -8.64
N LYS A 763 1.81 24.53 -8.08
CA LYS A 763 1.58 25.79 -8.80
C LYS A 763 2.39 25.87 -10.11
N LYS A 764 3.67 25.48 -10.08
CA LYS A 764 4.52 25.45 -11.28
C LYS A 764 4.10 24.36 -12.25
N VAL A 765 3.63 23.21 -11.73
CA VAL A 765 3.07 22.12 -12.55
C VAL A 765 1.84 22.59 -13.31
N VAL A 766 0.93 23.33 -12.68
CA VAL A 766 -0.23 23.94 -13.35
C VAL A 766 0.19 24.85 -14.50
N GLU A 767 1.16 25.76 -14.25
CA GLU A 767 1.69 26.64 -15.30
C GLU A 767 2.26 25.83 -16.48
N MET A 768 3.08 24.82 -16.21
CA MET A 768 3.69 23.96 -17.24
C MET A 768 2.66 23.16 -18.04
N LEU A 769 1.58 22.67 -17.41
CA LEU A 769 0.50 21.96 -18.09
C LEU A 769 -0.34 22.92 -18.96
N GLN A 770 -0.55 24.15 -18.51
CA GLN A 770 -1.21 25.20 -19.31
C GLN A 770 -0.35 25.59 -20.53
N GLU A 771 0.95 25.79 -20.33
CA GLU A 771 1.90 26.00 -21.44
C GLU A 771 1.89 24.84 -22.44
N ALA A 772 1.83 23.58 -21.94
CA ALA A 772 1.71 22.40 -22.77
C ALA A 772 0.40 22.36 -23.57
N ARG A 773 -0.71 22.84 -23.00
CA ARG A 773 -2.01 22.92 -23.67
C ARG A 773 -2.00 23.94 -24.80
N ASP A 774 -1.29 25.06 -24.62
CA ASP A 774 -1.24 26.16 -25.59
C ASP A 774 -0.16 25.94 -26.69
N SER A 775 0.68 24.89 -26.54
CA SER A 775 1.71 24.49 -27.50
C SER A 775 1.20 23.57 -28.61
#